data_d0aeae38f285eb71135f1430b75aca09
#
_entry.id   d0aeae38f285eb71135f1430b75aca09
#
_cell.length_a   1.000
_cell.length_b   1.000
_cell.length_c   1.000
_cell.angle_alpha   90.00
_cell.angle_beta   90.00
_cell.angle_gamma   90.00
#
_symmetry.space_group_name_H-M   'P 1'
#
loop_
_entity.id
_entity.type
_entity.pdbx_description
1 polymer ?
#
loop_
_entity_poly.entity_id
_entity_poly.type
_entity_poly.pdbx_seq_one_letter_code
_entity_poly.pdbx_strand_id
1 'polypeptide(L)'
;MSDTTQEILSPETNGYGADSIQVLEGLEAVRKRPAMYIGDVGVKGLHHLVYEVVDNSIDEALAGYCKNIIVNIHEDNSISVLDDGRGIPTGINSKEQKSALEIVMTVLHAGGKFDKNTYKVSGGLHGVGVSCVNALSTTLHVTVEREGQIFEQEYHTGIPQYPVRAIGVSDKTGTNVHFWPDSSIFITTTYNKDILESRLRELSFLNKGIRIILNDLREKDDNGNTYTKTFYSEGGITEFVEMLDSNGGRNALLPQVIFVEGHDESTNVAVEVALRYNDSYSEHIYSYVNNINTIEGGTHVAGFRRALTRVFKSYGDKQNAFEKAKVEIEGDDFREGLSAIISVKVPEPQFEGQTKTKLGNNEVSGVVDSTVSKVLEAYLEENPREAKNIIQKVILAAQARAAAKKARELVQRKNVLSGGGLPGKLADCSDRDPERCELYLVEGDSAGGTAKQGRDRSFQAILPLRGKILNVEKAMEHKIYENEEIRNMYTALGVTVGTPDDPKALNLAKLRYHKLIIMTDADVDGSHIATLILTFIYRYMKELVQQEYVYIAQPPLYLVKKGKDQSYAWNEEQRKAWIEKFAAGKEDSVNVQRYKGLGEMNAQQLWDTTMNPATRTLKQVTIESAAEADRIFSMLMGDEVAPRRDFIESHAKYAKLDV
;
A
#
# COMPACT_ATOMS: atom_id res chain seq x y z
N MET A 1 -77.45 -21.66 9.00
CA MET A 1 -76.10 -22.11 9.44
C MET A 1 -75.24 -21.98 8.24
N SER A 2 -74.56 -20.86 8.17
CA SER A 2 -73.61 -20.54 7.08
C SER A 2 -72.20 -20.67 7.66
N ASP A 3 -71.49 -21.66 7.19
CA ASP A 3 -70.10 -21.92 7.47
C ASP A 3 -69.21 -20.87 6.72
N THR A 4 -68.59 -20.04 7.46
CA THR A 4 -67.59 -19.06 6.94
C THR A 4 -66.20 -19.64 7.20
N THR A 5 -65.66 -20.29 6.20
CA THR A 5 -64.26 -20.72 6.20
C THR A 5 -63.36 -19.50 6.01
N GLN A 6 -62.68 -19.10 7.06
CA GLN A 6 -61.58 -18.13 6.98
C GLN A 6 -60.36 -18.81 6.31
N GLU A 7 -60.00 -18.38 5.11
CA GLU A 7 -58.68 -18.63 4.54
C GLU A 7 -57.60 -17.94 5.37
N ILE A 8 -56.80 -18.75 6.03
CA ILE A 8 -55.58 -18.32 6.68
C ILE A 8 -54.56 -18.04 5.57
N LEU A 9 -54.35 -16.77 5.25
CA LEU A 9 -53.23 -16.32 4.44
C LEU A 9 -51.93 -16.75 5.13
N SER A 10 -51.20 -17.69 4.54
CA SER A 10 -49.84 -18.05 4.92
C SER A 10 -48.92 -16.82 4.75
N PRO A 11 -48.03 -16.52 5.70
CA PRO A 11 -47.07 -15.44 5.52
C PRO A 11 -46.17 -15.75 4.31
N GLU A 12 -46.03 -14.77 3.42
CA GLU A 12 -45.03 -14.81 2.34
C GLU A 12 -43.66 -15.06 2.98
N THR A 13 -43.12 -16.25 2.79
CA THR A 13 -41.74 -16.57 3.15
C THR A 13 -40.86 -15.71 2.25
N ASN A 14 -40.17 -14.75 2.84
CA ASN A 14 -39.04 -14.09 2.20
C ASN A 14 -38.20 -15.15 1.48
N GLY A 15 -37.94 -14.96 0.18
CA GLY A 15 -37.41 -15.93 -0.77
C GLY A 15 -36.00 -16.48 -0.49
N TYR A 16 -35.63 -16.68 0.77
CA TYR A 16 -34.40 -17.34 1.19
C TYR A 16 -34.70 -18.81 1.50
N GLY A 17 -34.63 -19.65 0.47
CA GLY A 17 -34.77 -21.09 0.56
C GLY A 17 -33.54 -21.82 0.01
N ALA A 18 -33.55 -23.15 0.05
CA ALA A 18 -32.45 -23.98 -0.46
C ALA A 18 -32.07 -23.63 -1.91
N ASP A 19 -33.06 -23.32 -2.74
CA ASP A 19 -32.87 -22.96 -4.15
C ASP A 19 -32.23 -21.55 -4.35
N SER A 20 -32.17 -20.72 -3.30
CA SER A 20 -31.50 -19.43 -3.34
C SER A 20 -29.96 -19.52 -3.10
N ILE A 21 -29.47 -20.70 -2.69
CA ILE A 21 -28.06 -20.97 -2.50
C ILE A 21 -27.43 -21.29 -3.85
N GLN A 22 -26.64 -20.35 -4.39
CA GLN A 22 -25.89 -20.53 -5.63
C GLN A 22 -24.48 -21.04 -5.32
N VAL A 23 -24.10 -22.15 -5.94
CA VAL A 23 -22.72 -22.64 -5.95
C VAL A 23 -22.05 -22.07 -7.20
N LEU A 24 -20.99 -21.27 -7.00
CA LEU A 24 -20.20 -20.74 -8.08
C LEU A 24 -18.96 -21.63 -8.26
N GLU A 25 -18.75 -22.13 -9.47
CA GLU A 25 -17.61 -22.99 -9.77
C GLU A 25 -16.57 -22.27 -10.63
N GLY A 26 -15.30 -22.60 -10.40
CA GLY A 26 -14.17 -22.16 -11.23
C GLY A 26 -14.05 -20.64 -11.41
N LEU A 27 -13.79 -20.21 -12.63
CA LEU A 27 -13.51 -18.81 -12.98
C LEU A 27 -14.74 -17.89 -12.90
N GLU A 28 -15.96 -18.44 -12.91
CA GLU A 28 -17.18 -17.65 -12.72
C GLU A 28 -17.23 -17.02 -11.32
N ALA A 29 -16.75 -17.74 -10.30
CA ALA A 29 -16.64 -17.22 -8.94
C ALA A 29 -15.72 -15.98 -8.87
N VAL A 30 -14.61 -15.99 -9.61
CA VAL A 30 -13.67 -14.86 -9.72
C VAL A 30 -14.33 -13.64 -10.35
N ARG A 31 -15.03 -13.82 -11.46
CA ARG A 31 -15.75 -12.73 -12.16
C ARG A 31 -16.87 -12.12 -11.31
N LYS A 32 -17.57 -12.94 -10.54
CA LYS A 32 -18.70 -12.48 -9.70
C LYS A 32 -18.25 -11.77 -8.43
N ARG A 33 -17.07 -12.12 -7.90
CA ARG A 33 -16.49 -11.56 -6.67
C ARG A 33 -14.99 -11.24 -6.85
N PRO A 34 -14.62 -10.38 -7.80
CA PRO A 34 -13.20 -10.12 -8.14
C PRO A 34 -12.41 -9.61 -6.94
N ALA A 35 -12.99 -8.74 -6.11
CA ALA A 35 -12.33 -8.18 -4.93
C ALA A 35 -11.86 -9.24 -3.91
N MET A 36 -12.48 -10.44 -3.87
CA MET A 36 -11.99 -11.53 -3.01
C MET A 36 -10.62 -12.09 -3.46
N TYR A 37 -10.28 -11.94 -4.74
CA TYR A 37 -9.06 -12.51 -5.33
C TYR A 37 -7.98 -11.47 -5.57
N ILE A 38 -8.36 -10.25 -5.97
CA ILE A 38 -7.44 -9.17 -6.33
C ILE A 38 -7.53 -7.94 -5.39
N GLY A 39 -8.37 -8.04 -4.34
CA GLY A 39 -8.52 -7.03 -3.28
C GLY A 39 -9.40 -5.83 -3.67
N ASP A 40 -9.40 -5.39 -4.91
CA ASP A 40 -10.10 -4.20 -5.39
C ASP A 40 -10.38 -4.30 -6.90
N VAL A 41 -11.31 -3.52 -7.43
CA VAL A 41 -11.62 -3.40 -8.86
C VAL A 41 -11.25 -2.02 -9.44
N GLY A 42 -10.61 -1.18 -8.65
CA GLY A 42 -10.05 0.10 -9.06
C GLY A 42 -8.63 -0.01 -9.60
N VAL A 43 -7.87 1.09 -9.47
CA VAL A 43 -6.47 1.17 -9.93
C VAL A 43 -5.61 0.08 -9.30
N LYS A 44 -5.76 -0.20 -7.99
CA LYS A 44 -4.96 -1.19 -7.26
C LYS A 44 -5.20 -2.61 -7.82
N GLY A 45 -6.44 -3.04 -7.94
CA GLY A 45 -6.78 -4.36 -8.48
C GLY A 45 -6.37 -4.52 -9.94
N LEU A 46 -6.46 -3.44 -10.74
CA LEU A 46 -5.98 -3.45 -12.12
C LEU A 46 -4.47 -3.75 -12.19
N HIS A 47 -3.64 -3.07 -11.39
CA HIS A 47 -2.20 -3.29 -11.35
C HIS A 47 -1.83 -4.64 -10.74
N HIS A 48 -2.66 -5.17 -9.85
CA HIS A 48 -2.47 -6.50 -9.27
C HIS A 48 -2.46 -7.61 -10.32
N LEU A 49 -3.23 -7.47 -11.41
CA LEU A 49 -3.18 -8.42 -12.53
C LEU A 49 -1.77 -8.53 -13.12
N VAL A 50 -1.06 -7.39 -13.26
CA VAL A 50 0.33 -7.38 -13.76
C VAL A 50 1.25 -8.06 -12.76
N TYR A 51 1.07 -7.78 -11.46
CA TYR A 51 1.88 -8.37 -10.40
C TYR A 51 1.77 -9.90 -10.38
N GLU A 52 0.58 -10.46 -10.54
CA GLU A 52 0.37 -11.91 -10.57
C GLU A 52 1.10 -12.59 -11.74
N VAL A 53 1.20 -11.93 -12.90
CA VAL A 53 1.97 -12.47 -14.04
C VAL A 53 3.46 -12.30 -13.83
N VAL A 54 3.92 -11.13 -13.39
CA VAL A 54 5.34 -10.85 -13.11
C VAL A 54 5.87 -11.75 -11.99
N ASP A 55 5.09 -11.97 -10.92
CA ASP A 55 5.47 -12.83 -9.80
C ASP A 55 5.67 -14.30 -10.26
N ASN A 56 4.97 -14.77 -11.31
CA ASN A 56 5.24 -16.07 -11.91
C ASN A 56 6.61 -16.12 -12.59
N SER A 57 7.00 -15.08 -13.31
CA SER A 57 8.32 -14.95 -13.92
C SER A 57 9.42 -14.83 -12.86
N ILE A 58 9.15 -14.13 -11.75
CA ILE A 58 10.05 -14.05 -10.59
C ILE A 58 10.21 -15.41 -9.91
N ASP A 59 9.16 -16.22 -9.81
CA ASP A 59 9.25 -17.58 -9.26
C ASP A 59 10.15 -18.49 -10.14
N GLU A 60 10.11 -18.33 -11.47
CA GLU A 60 11.06 -18.98 -12.37
C GLU A 60 12.50 -18.49 -12.12
N ALA A 61 12.68 -17.21 -11.82
CA ALA A 61 13.97 -16.65 -11.49
C ALA A 61 14.49 -17.14 -10.13
N LEU A 62 13.65 -17.24 -9.11
CA LEU A 62 14.00 -17.85 -7.82
C LEU A 62 14.37 -19.34 -7.96
N ALA A 63 13.76 -20.03 -8.91
CA ALA A 63 14.14 -21.40 -9.26
C ALA A 63 15.44 -21.48 -10.09
N GLY A 64 16.02 -20.34 -10.50
CA GLY A 64 17.29 -20.24 -11.24
C GLY A 64 17.17 -20.35 -12.75
N TYR A 65 15.98 -20.26 -13.32
CA TYR A 65 15.73 -20.50 -14.75
C TYR A 65 15.44 -19.22 -15.56
N CYS A 66 15.08 -18.10 -14.92
CA CYS A 66 14.79 -16.84 -15.59
C CYS A 66 15.81 -15.76 -15.21
N LYS A 67 16.23 -14.95 -16.21
CA LYS A 67 17.15 -13.82 -16.03
C LYS A 67 16.61 -12.51 -16.57
N ASN A 68 15.69 -12.56 -17.53
CA ASN A 68 15.14 -11.38 -18.18
C ASN A 68 13.61 -11.44 -18.17
N ILE A 69 13.00 -10.34 -17.72
CA ILE A 69 11.55 -10.16 -17.71
C ILE A 69 11.25 -8.87 -18.44
N ILE A 70 10.33 -8.89 -19.40
CA ILE A 70 9.92 -7.71 -20.17
C ILE A 70 8.44 -7.48 -19.95
N VAL A 71 8.09 -6.30 -19.49
CA VAL A 71 6.71 -5.84 -19.27
C VAL A 71 6.40 -4.73 -20.28
N ASN A 72 5.39 -4.90 -21.12
CA ASN A 72 4.96 -3.89 -22.06
C ASN A 72 3.56 -3.40 -21.74
N ILE A 73 3.39 -2.09 -21.67
CA ILE A 73 2.09 -1.41 -21.68
C ILE A 73 1.82 -1.04 -23.13
N HIS A 74 0.84 -1.66 -23.76
CA HIS A 74 0.50 -1.42 -25.17
C HIS A 74 -0.35 -0.19 -25.37
N GLU A 75 -0.43 0.32 -26.63
CA GLU A 75 -1.20 1.52 -27.01
C GLU A 75 -2.68 1.41 -26.63
N ASP A 76 -3.24 0.22 -26.64
CA ASP A 76 -4.63 -0.10 -26.25
C ASP A 76 -4.83 -0.37 -24.75
N ASN A 77 -3.82 -0.09 -23.93
CA ASN A 77 -3.78 -0.41 -22.50
C ASN A 77 -3.87 -1.91 -22.17
N SER A 78 -3.51 -2.80 -23.10
CA SER A 78 -3.23 -4.19 -22.75
C SER A 78 -1.83 -4.32 -22.17
N ILE A 79 -1.57 -5.43 -21.50
CA ILE A 79 -0.25 -5.73 -20.91
C ILE A 79 0.26 -7.04 -21.48
N SER A 80 1.54 -7.06 -21.86
CA SER A 80 2.26 -8.32 -22.06
C SER A 80 3.44 -8.44 -21.10
N VAL A 81 3.63 -9.64 -20.57
CA VAL A 81 4.78 -10.01 -19.73
C VAL A 81 5.47 -11.21 -20.37
N LEU A 82 6.72 -11.01 -20.73
CA LEU A 82 7.58 -12.02 -21.35
C LEU A 82 8.72 -12.34 -20.39
N ASP A 83 8.96 -13.63 -20.16
CA ASP A 83 10.14 -14.14 -19.45
C ASP A 83 10.96 -15.14 -20.30
N ASP A 84 12.21 -15.36 -19.90
CA ASP A 84 13.11 -16.36 -20.46
C ASP A 84 13.25 -17.60 -19.56
N GLY A 85 12.20 -17.92 -18.80
CA GLY A 85 12.12 -19.11 -17.93
C GLY A 85 12.00 -20.43 -18.71
N ARG A 86 11.63 -21.50 -18.01
CA ARG A 86 11.47 -22.85 -18.63
C ARG A 86 10.27 -22.96 -19.57
N GLY A 87 9.36 -22.03 -19.54
CA GLY A 87 8.05 -22.11 -20.18
C GLY A 87 7.07 -23.03 -19.42
N ILE A 88 5.80 -22.66 -19.36
CA ILE A 88 4.74 -23.46 -18.75
C ILE A 88 4.63 -24.81 -19.47
N PRO A 89 4.52 -25.96 -18.77
CA PRO A 89 4.35 -27.27 -19.44
C PRO A 89 3.11 -27.30 -20.33
N THR A 90 3.23 -27.84 -21.54
CA THR A 90 2.15 -27.93 -22.54
C THR A 90 1.61 -29.34 -22.74
N GLY A 91 2.28 -30.36 -22.17
CA GLY A 91 1.85 -31.75 -22.23
C GLY A 91 0.47 -32.02 -21.60
N ILE A 92 -0.17 -33.10 -22.03
CA ILE A 92 -1.48 -33.50 -21.51
C ILE A 92 -1.34 -34.12 -20.11
N ASN A 93 -2.06 -33.54 -19.15
CA ASN A 93 -2.17 -34.10 -17.81
C ASN A 93 -3.03 -35.37 -17.84
N SER A 94 -2.50 -36.46 -17.27
CA SER A 94 -3.16 -37.78 -17.33
C SER A 94 -4.49 -37.85 -16.55
N LYS A 95 -4.68 -37.02 -15.54
CA LYS A 95 -5.91 -36.97 -14.72
C LYS A 95 -6.99 -36.11 -15.35
N GLU A 96 -6.63 -34.90 -15.75
CA GLU A 96 -7.56 -33.89 -16.24
C GLU A 96 -7.81 -34.01 -17.76
N GLN A 97 -7.02 -34.83 -18.50
CA GLN A 97 -7.09 -35.01 -19.96
C GLN A 97 -7.02 -33.68 -20.75
N LYS A 98 -6.38 -32.66 -20.15
CA LYS A 98 -6.16 -31.33 -20.69
C LYS A 98 -4.68 -30.99 -20.66
N SER A 99 -4.27 -30.04 -21.49
CA SER A 99 -2.92 -29.51 -21.42
C SER A 99 -2.64 -28.89 -20.04
N ALA A 100 -1.42 -29.09 -19.52
CA ALA A 100 -1.03 -28.46 -18.26
C ALA A 100 -1.12 -26.93 -18.34
N LEU A 101 -0.84 -26.31 -19.49
CA LEU A 101 -1.04 -24.89 -19.75
C LEU A 101 -2.52 -24.49 -19.55
N GLU A 102 -3.45 -25.24 -20.20
CA GLU A 102 -4.87 -24.97 -20.05
C GLU A 102 -5.34 -25.10 -18.59
N ILE A 103 -4.86 -26.10 -17.87
CA ILE A 103 -5.19 -26.32 -16.45
C ILE A 103 -4.72 -25.11 -15.61
N VAL A 104 -3.50 -24.66 -15.76
CA VAL A 104 -2.95 -23.51 -15.02
C VAL A 104 -3.73 -22.23 -15.31
N MET A 105 -4.20 -22.05 -16.54
CA MET A 105 -4.96 -20.87 -16.97
C MET A 105 -6.44 -20.89 -16.58
N THR A 106 -7.04 -22.07 -16.37
CA THR A 106 -8.51 -22.19 -16.22
C THR A 106 -8.97 -22.81 -14.91
N VAL A 107 -8.10 -23.49 -14.17
CA VAL A 107 -8.46 -24.18 -12.93
C VAL A 107 -7.89 -23.44 -11.73
N LEU A 108 -8.73 -23.06 -10.77
CA LEU A 108 -8.29 -22.50 -9.50
C LEU A 108 -7.59 -23.58 -8.68
N HIS A 109 -6.58 -23.16 -7.90
CA HIS A 109 -5.77 -24.06 -7.07
C HIS A 109 -5.04 -25.15 -7.87
N ALA A 110 -4.61 -24.81 -9.08
CA ALA A 110 -3.80 -25.66 -9.93
C ALA A 110 -2.43 -25.01 -10.22
N GLY A 111 -1.37 -25.80 -10.27
CA GLY A 111 -0.04 -25.31 -10.62
C GLY A 111 1.11 -26.17 -10.09
N GLY A 112 2.27 -26.04 -10.71
CA GLY A 112 3.51 -26.75 -10.33
C GLY A 112 4.11 -26.32 -8.99
N LYS A 113 3.63 -25.22 -8.41
CA LYS A 113 4.12 -24.66 -7.13
C LYS A 113 3.67 -25.47 -5.90
N PHE A 114 2.73 -26.39 -6.05
CA PHE A 114 2.36 -27.36 -5.01
C PHE A 114 3.35 -28.54 -4.91
N ASP A 115 4.25 -28.71 -5.89
CA ASP A 115 5.31 -29.72 -5.86
C ASP A 115 6.63 -29.08 -5.37
N LYS A 116 7.06 -29.44 -4.18
CA LYS A 116 8.31 -28.98 -3.52
C LYS A 116 9.57 -29.33 -4.32
N ASN A 117 9.51 -30.35 -5.18
CA ASN A 117 10.65 -30.70 -6.03
C ASN A 117 10.80 -29.74 -7.20
N THR A 118 9.71 -29.12 -7.65
CA THR A 118 9.68 -28.18 -8.78
C THR A 118 10.02 -26.75 -8.34
N TYR A 119 9.48 -26.31 -7.19
CA TYR A 119 9.76 -25.00 -6.61
C TYR A 119 10.00 -25.14 -5.12
N LYS A 120 11.26 -24.93 -4.69
CA LYS A 120 11.63 -24.95 -3.26
C LYS A 120 11.06 -23.75 -2.50
N VAL A 121 10.97 -22.61 -3.17
CA VAL A 121 10.45 -21.35 -2.67
C VAL A 121 9.63 -20.69 -3.78
N SER A 122 8.47 -20.16 -3.48
CA SER A 122 7.67 -19.37 -4.42
C SER A 122 6.86 -18.29 -3.69
N GLY A 123 6.57 -17.18 -4.35
CA GLY A 123 5.65 -16.14 -3.89
C GLY A 123 4.19 -16.55 -4.13
N GLY A 124 3.93 -17.28 -5.20
CA GLY A 124 2.60 -17.80 -5.55
C GLY A 124 2.25 -19.05 -4.75
N LEU A 125 1.41 -18.91 -3.71
CA LEU A 125 1.06 -19.99 -2.78
C LEU A 125 -0.25 -20.71 -3.11
N HIS A 126 -1.20 -20.01 -3.73
CA HIS A 126 -2.57 -20.48 -3.83
C HIS A 126 -2.94 -21.10 -5.20
N GLY A 127 -2.07 -20.96 -6.21
CA GLY A 127 -2.33 -21.47 -7.56
C GLY A 127 -3.54 -20.83 -8.23
N VAL A 128 -3.81 -19.55 -7.95
CA VAL A 128 -4.98 -18.82 -8.48
C VAL A 128 -4.60 -17.58 -9.30
N GLY A 129 -3.38 -17.08 -9.23
CA GLY A 129 -3.00 -15.77 -9.77
C GLY A 129 -3.30 -15.62 -11.25
N VAL A 130 -2.65 -16.42 -12.11
CA VAL A 130 -2.81 -16.29 -13.56
C VAL A 130 -4.21 -16.69 -14.04
N SER A 131 -4.87 -17.64 -13.37
CA SER A 131 -6.27 -17.98 -13.68
C SER A 131 -7.24 -16.85 -13.32
N CYS A 132 -6.94 -16.05 -12.26
CA CYS A 132 -7.68 -14.83 -11.97
C CYS A 132 -7.45 -13.76 -13.05
N VAL A 133 -6.19 -13.57 -13.52
CA VAL A 133 -5.91 -12.67 -14.64
C VAL A 133 -6.72 -13.06 -15.88
N ASN A 134 -6.76 -14.35 -16.21
CA ASN A 134 -7.53 -14.88 -17.32
C ASN A 134 -9.05 -14.63 -17.14
N ALA A 135 -9.59 -14.90 -15.97
CA ALA A 135 -11.01 -14.67 -15.68
C ALA A 135 -11.41 -13.19 -15.77
N LEU A 136 -10.51 -12.26 -15.40
CA LEU A 136 -10.77 -10.82 -15.31
C LEU A 136 -10.34 -10.05 -16.58
N SER A 137 -9.97 -10.78 -17.63
CA SER A 137 -9.62 -10.23 -18.94
C SER A 137 -10.71 -10.54 -19.97
N THR A 138 -10.95 -9.60 -20.89
CA THR A 138 -11.82 -9.86 -22.07
C THR A 138 -11.16 -10.88 -22.98
N THR A 139 -9.85 -10.72 -23.19
CA THR A 139 -9.00 -11.60 -23.98
C THR A 139 -7.70 -11.84 -23.25
N LEU A 140 -7.19 -13.05 -23.28
CA LEU A 140 -5.84 -13.39 -22.85
C LEU A 140 -5.22 -14.32 -23.88
N HIS A 141 -4.01 -14.00 -24.31
CA HIS A 141 -3.22 -14.80 -25.25
C HIS A 141 -1.92 -15.24 -24.56
N VAL A 142 -1.66 -16.52 -24.54
CA VAL A 142 -0.43 -17.06 -23.97
C VAL A 142 0.38 -17.77 -25.06
N THR A 143 1.66 -17.45 -25.09
CA THR A 143 2.64 -18.11 -25.96
C THR A 143 3.73 -18.72 -25.08
N VAL A 144 4.08 -19.97 -25.33
CA VAL A 144 5.09 -20.70 -24.58
C VAL A 144 6.14 -21.24 -25.56
N GLU A 145 7.40 -20.89 -25.31
CA GLU A 145 8.56 -21.46 -26.01
C GLU A 145 9.16 -22.56 -25.14
N ARG A 146 9.04 -23.80 -25.57
CA ARG A 146 9.48 -24.98 -24.81
C ARG A 146 9.72 -26.17 -25.70
N GLU A 147 10.74 -27.01 -25.38
CA GLU A 147 11.00 -28.26 -26.03
C GLU A 147 11.21 -28.16 -27.58
N GLY A 148 11.81 -27.04 -28.00
CA GLY A 148 12.07 -26.76 -29.41
C GLY A 148 10.87 -26.25 -30.21
N GLN A 149 9.74 -25.97 -29.55
CA GLN A 149 8.51 -25.54 -30.20
C GLN A 149 7.94 -24.27 -29.56
N ILE A 150 7.11 -23.57 -30.32
CA ILE A 150 6.29 -22.45 -29.84
C ILE A 150 4.86 -22.95 -29.80
N PHE A 151 4.26 -22.86 -28.59
CA PHE A 151 2.86 -23.20 -28.35
C PHE A 151 2.07 -21.93 -28.08
N GLU A 152 0.79 -21.95 -28.46
CA GLU A 152 -0.14 -20.88 -28.12
C GLU A 152 -1.50 -21.38 -27.65
N GLN A 153 -2.19 -20.56 -26.88
CA GLN A 153 -3.61 -20.70 -26.57
C GLN A 153 -4.20 -19.32 -26.27
N GLU A 154 -5.43 -19.11 -26.72
CA GLU A 154 -6.19 -17.89 -26.51
C GLU A 154 -7.44 -18.18 -25.66
N TYR A 155 -7.80 -17.20 -24.84
CA TYR A 155 -8.94 -17.26 -23.93
C TYR A 155 -9.78 -15.99 -24.06
N HIS A 156 -11.11 -16.17 -24.03
CA HIS A 156 -12.05 -15.07 -23.89
C HIS A 156 -12.79 -15.21 -22.54
N THR A 157 -12.62 -14.23 -21.68
CA THR A 157 -13.22 -14.22 -20.32
C THR A 157 -12.97 -15.54 -19.55
N GLY A 158 -11.75 -16.06 -19.66
CA GLY A 158 -11.35 -17.32 -19.03
C GLY A 158 -11.65 -18.60 -19.82
N ILE A 159 -12.37 -18.51 -20.94
CA ILE A 159 -12.78 -19.67 -21.74
C ILE A 159 -11.78 -19.88 -22.89
N PRO A 160 -11.15 -21.06 -23.00
CA PRO A 160 -10.22 -21.36 -24.10
C PRO A 160 -10.96 -21.37 -25.44
N GLN A 161 -10.41 -20.74 -26.45
CA GLN A 161 -11.00 -20.64 -27.79
C GLN A 161 -10.65 -21.85 -28.66
N TYR A 162 -9.52 -22.47 -28.38
CA TYR A 162 -9.02 -23.66 -29.04
C TYR A 162 -8.05 -24.41 -28.09
N PRO A 163 -7.82 -25.71 -28.29
CA PRO A 163 -6.81 -26.46 -27.54
C PRO A 163 -5.41 -25.89 -27.78
N VAL A 164 -4.50 -26.08 -26.81
CA VAL A 164 -3.07 -25.72 -27.01
C VAL A 164 -2.55 -26.30 -28.31
N ARG A 165 -1.93 -25.46 -29.12
CA ARG A 165 -1.41 -25.85 -30.44
C ARG A 165 0.03 -25.35 -30.67
N ALA A 166 0.83 -26.13 -31.35
CA ALA A 166 2.12 -25.71 -31.81
C ALA A 166 1.97 -24.81 -33.06
N ILE A 167 2.66 -23.66 -33.06
CA ILE A 167 2.59 -22.67 -34.14
C ILE A 167 3.94 -22.41 -34.79
N GLY A 168 5.04 -22.95 -34.25
CA GLY A 168 6.38 -22.74 -34.77
C GLY A 168 7.45 -23.54 -34.03
N VAL A 169 8.67 -23.26 -34.37
CA VAL A 169 9.86 -23.82 -33.70
C VAL A 169 10.67 -22.70 -33.09
N SER A 170 11.27 -22.95 -31.92
CA SER A 170 12.16 -22.01 -31.24
C SER A 170 13.28 -22.77 -30.55
N ASP A 171 14.47 -22.20 -30.54
CA ASP A 171 15.62 -22.64 -29.76
C ASP A 171 15.69 -22.03 -28.35
N LYS A 172 14.69 -21.19 -28.01
CA LYS A 172 14.55 -20.50 -26.72
C LYS A 172 13.55 -21.20 -25.84
N THR A 173 13.51 -20.78 -24.57
CA THR A 173 12.47 -21.13 -23.62
C THR A 173 11.91 -19.85 -23.01
N GLY A 174 10.64 -19.89 -22.60
CA GLY A 174 10.01 -18.76 -21.94
C GLY A 174 8.49 -18.79 -22.02
N THR A 175 7.87 -17.83 -21.35
CA THR A 175 6.42 -17.63 -21.39
C THR A 175 6.13 -16.17 -21.70
N ASN A 176 5.17 -15.94 -22.59
CA ASN A 176 4.60 -14.61 -22.83
C ASN A 176 3.10 -14.66 -22.56
N VAL A 177 2.66 -13.85 -21.62
CA VAL A 177 1.22 -13.67 -21.29
C VAL A 177 0.82 -12.27 -21.69
N HIS A 178 -0.11 -12.15 -22.64
CA HIS A 178 -0.67 -10.89 -23.10
C HIS A 178 -2.16 -10.87 -22.79
N PHE A 179 -2.64 -9.83 -22.07
CA PHE A 179 -4.02 -9.78 -21.60
C PHE A 179 -4.61 -8.37 -21.68
N TRP A 180 -5.94 -8.33 -21.87
CA TRP A 180 -6.76 -7.13 -21.96
C TRP A 180 -7.74 -7.10 -20.79
N PRO A 181 -7.59 -6.19 -19.82
CA PRO A 181 -8.46 -6.14 -18.65
C PRO A 181 -9.91 -5.84 -19.06
N ASP A 182 -10.86 -6.47 -18.37
CA ASP A 182 -12.28 -6.35 -18.69
C ASP A 182 -12.88 -5.05 -18.12
N SER A 183 -13.21 -4.10 -19.00
CA SER A 183 -13.83 -2.82 -18.63
C SER A 183 -15.22 -2.94 -18.01
N SER A 184 -15.88 -4.12 -18.07
CA SER A 184 -17.13 -4.35 -17.37
C SER A 184 -16.94 -4.67 -15.87
N ILE A 185 -15.71 -5.00 -15.48
CA ILE A 185 -15.31 -5.32 -14.11
C ILE A 185 -14.54 -4.18 -13.45
N PHE A 186 -13.56 -3.65 -14.18
CA PHE A 186 -12.67 -2.60 -13.65
C PHE A 186 -13.25 -1.21 -13.85
N ILE A 187 -13.15 -0.37 -12.82
CA ILE A 187 -13.54 1.05 -12.87
C ILE A 187 -12.70 1.82 -13.89
N THR A 188 -11.46 1.40 -14.08
CA THR A 188 -10.52 1.92 -15.08
C THR A 188 -9.69 0.79 -15.64
N THR A 189 -9.35 0.87 -16.93
CA THR A 189 -8.42 -0.06 -17.59
C THR A 189 -7.11 0.61 -18.01
N THR A 190 -6.89 1.85 -17.54
CA THR A 190 -5.67 2.61 -17.85
C THR A 190 -4.61 2.36 -16.79
N TYR A 191 -3.50 1.76 -17.19
CA TYR A 191 -2.37 1.50 -16.31
C TYR A 191 -1.56 2.76 -16.00
N ASN A 192 -1.13 2.89 -14.75
CA ASN A 192 -0.20 3.93 -14.33
C ASN A 192 1.23 3.36 -14.35
N LYS A 193 2.07 3.92 -15.21
CA LYS A 193 3.46 3.53 -15.39
C LYS A 193 4.26 3.62 -14.08
N ASP A 194 4.09 4.68 -13.30
CA ASP A 194 4.89 4.93 -12.09
C ASP A 194 4.62 3.88 -11.00
N ILE A 195 3.39 3.38 -10.92
CA ILE A 195 3.02 2.29 -10.01
C ILE A 195 3.77 1.01 -10.41
N LEU A 196 3.78 0.67 -11.69
CA LEU A 196 4.54 -0.49 -12.19
C LEU A 196 6.04 -0.32 -11.99
N GLU A 197 6.60 0.87 -12.28
CA GLU A 197 8.02 1.14 -12.05
C GLU A 197 8.45 0.90 -10.62
N SER A 198 7.66 1.38 -9.66
CA SER A 198 7.97 1.21 -8.24
C SER A 198 8.06 -0.26 -7.85
N ARG A 199 7.10 -1.07 -8.28
CA ARG A 199 7.09 -2.51 -7.99
C ARG A 199 8.21 -3.26 -8.71
N LEU A 200 8.46 -2.99 -9.99
CA LEU A 200 9.50 -3.64 -10.78
C LEU A 200 10.91 -3.31 -10.27
N ARG A 201 11.13 -2.08 -9.83
CA ARG A 201 12.36 -1.65 -9.17
C ARG A 201 12.59 -2.41 -7.87
N GLU A 202 11.57 -2.49 -7.00
CA GLU A 202 11.62 -3.26 -5.76
C GLU A 202 11.98 -4.73 -6.02
N LEU A 203 11.33 -5.37 -7.00
CA LEU A 203 11.62 -6.75 -7.38
C LEU A 203 13.04 -6.94 -7.90
N SER A 204 13.62 -5.97 -8.62
CA SER A 204 15.00 -6.06 -9.08
C SER A 204 16.03 -6.04 -7.94
N PHE A 205 15.74 -5.30 -6.85
CA PHE A 205 16.60 -5.34 -5.66
C PHE A 205 16.43 -6.61 -4.84
N LEU A 206 15.21 -7.13 -4.73
CA LEU A 206 14.94 -8.37 -3.99
C LEU A 206 15.46 -9.61 -4.70
N ASN A 207 15.71 -9.52 -6.02
CA ASN A 207 16.15 -10.63 -6.86
C ASN A 207 17.41 -10.22 -7.63
N LYS A 208 18.52 -10.21 -6.93
CA LYS A 208 19.85 -9.85 -7.43
C LYS A 208 20.18 -10.53 -8.77
N GLY A 209 20.59 -9.75 -9.75
CA GLY A 209 21.03 -10.23 -11.07
C GLY A 209 19.91 -10.50 -12.08
N ILE A 210 18.64 -10.23 -11.71
CA ILE A 210 17.52 -10.29 -12.66
C ILE A 210 17.36 -8.93 -13.34
N ARG A 211 17.18 -8.95 -14.65
CA ARG A 211 16.90 -7.77 -15.47
C ARG A 211 15.41 -7.67 -15.76
N ILE A 212 14.78 -6.58 -15.33
CA ILE A 212 13.37 -6.32 -15.61
C ILE A 212 13.29 -5.07 -16.49
N ILE A 213 12.59 -5.15 -17.60
CA ILE A 213 12.44 -4.07 -18.57
C ILE A 213 10.98 -3.67 -18.63
N LEU A 214 10.68 -2.40 -18.42
CA LEU A 214 9.35 -1.83 -18.63
C LEU A 214 9.36 -0.96 -19.87
N ASN A 215 8.48 -1.26 -20.81
CA ASN A 215 8.21 -0.47 -22.00
C ASN A 215 6.79 0.12 -21.90
N ASP A 216 6.66 1.43 -22.06
CA ASP A 216 5.37 2.08 -22.26
C ASP A 216 5.25 2.51 -23.71
N LEU A 217 4.43 1.79 -24.47
CA LEU A 217 4.27 1.99 -25.91
C LEU A 217 3.22 3.04 -26.26
N ARG A 218 2.50 3.59 -25.27
CA ARG A 218 1.42 4.55 -25.45
C ARG A 218 1.89 5.93 -25.82
N GLU A 219 3.05 6.33 -25.32
CA GLU A 219 3.63 7.65 -25.57
C GLU A 219 4.98 7.51 -26.29
N LYS A 220 5.18 8.35 -27.30
CA LYS A 220 6.45 8.48 -28.00
C LYS A 220 7.04 9.86 -27.73
N ASP A 221 8.35 9.93 -27.53
CA ASP A 221 9.06 11.20 -27.43
C ASP A 221 9.10 11.93 -28.79
N ASP A 222 9.63 13.16 -28.81
CA ASP A 222 9.77 13.96 -30.04
C ASP A 222 10.63 13.29 -31.13
N ASN A 223 11.41 12.27 -30.77
CA ASN A 223 12.26 11.46 -31.67
C ASN A 223 11.57 10.17 -32.12
N GLY A 224 10.34 9.92 -31.67
CA GLY A 224 9.57 8.70 -31.96
C GLY A 224 9.94 7.47 -31.14
N ASN A 225 10.77 7.62 -30.10
CA ASN A 225 11.13 6.50 -29.21
C ASN A 225 10.05 6.32 -28.15
N THR A 226 9.74 5.07 -27.85
CA THR A 226 8.86 4.69 -26.73
C THR A 226 9.61 4.75 -25.41
N TYR A 227 8.88 4.95 -24.32
CA TYR A 227 9.48 4.91 -22.99
C TYR A 227 9.98 3.51 -22.66
N THR A 228 11.26 3.38 -22.35
CA THR A 228 11.89 2.13 -21.92
C THR A 228 12.74 2.36 -20.68
N LYS A 229 12.53 1.54 -19.66
CA LYS A 229 13.33 1.59 -18.43
C LYS A 229 13.74 0.19 -18.00
N THR A 230 15.03 0.03 -17.71
CA THR A 230 15.60 -1.21 -17.20
C THR A 230 15.86 -1.11 -15.71
N PHE A 231 15.41 -2.10 -14.97
CA PHE A 231 15.68 -2.30 -13.55
C PHE A 231 16.61 -3.49 -13.40
N TYR A 232 17.74 -3.28 -12.76
CA TYR A 232 18.77 -4.29 -12.55
C TYR A 232 19.62 -3.90 -11.34
N SER A 233 19.92 -4.85 -10.47
CA SER A 233 20.77 -4.64 -9.32
C SER A 233 21.78 -5.78 -9.18
N GLU A 234 23.05 -5.44 -9.01
CA GLU A 234 24.12 -6.39 -8.68
C GLU A 234 24.32 -6.52 -7.17
N GLY A 235 24.08 -5.46 -6.41
CA GLY A 235 24.18 -5.42 -4.95
C GLY A 235 22.92 -5.89 -4.22
N GLY A 236 21.79 -6.00 -4.94
CA GLY A 236 20.54 -6.50 -4.37
C GLY A 236 20.00 -5.58 -3.25
N ILE A 237 19.63 -6.15 -2.10
CA ILE A 237 19.05 -5.40 -0.98
C ILE A 237 20.02 -4.38 -0.35
N THR A 238 21.32 -4.50 -0.58
CA THR A 238 22.31 -3.50 -0.17
C THR A 238 22.12 -2.19 -0.93
N GLU A 239 22.02 -2.26 -2.26
CA GLU A 239 21.71 -1.10 -3.10
C GLU A 239 20.32 -0.53 -2.79
N PHE A 240 19.38 -1.38 -2.36
CA PHE A 240 18.06 -0.95 -1.96
C PHE A 240 18.12 -0.05 -0.73
N VAL A 241 18.88 -0.41 0.32
CA VAL A 241 19.09 0.45 1.50
C VAL A 241 19.76 1.76 1.11
N GLU A 242 20.77 1.73 0.23
CA GLU A 242 21.47 2.93 -0.25
C GLU A 242 20.52 3.86 -1.02
N MET A 243 19.69 3.30 -1.89
CA MET A 243 18.68 4.06 -2.62
C MET A 243 17.65 4.70 -1.67
N LEU A 244 17.17 3.95 -0.66
CA LEU A 244 16.21 4.47 0.31
C LEU A 244 16.78 5.64 1.12
N ASP A 245 18.03 5.53 1.57
CA ASP A 245 18.70 6.62 2.30
C ASP A 245 18.93 7.83 1.40
N SER A 246 19.43 7.62 0.18
CA SER A 246 19.67 8.68 -0.80
C SER A 246 18.39 9.42 -1.17
N ASN A 247 17.33 8.68 -1.48
CA ASN A 247 16.03 9.27 -1.81
C ASN A 247 15.38 10.00 -0.63
N GLY A 248 15.65 9.55 0.61
CA GLY A 248 15.17 10.18 1.83
C GLY A 248 16.04 11.35 2.31
N GLY A 249 17.13 11.69 1.60
CA GLY A 249 18.08 12.74 2.03
C GLY A 249 18.76 12.43 3.37
N ARG A 250 18.96 11.13 3.67
CA ARG A 250 19.53 10.67 4.94
C ARG A 250 21.03 10.50 4.82
N ASN A 251 21.78 11.15 5.69
CA ASN A 251 23.23 11.01 5.70
C ASN A 251 23.64 9.76 6.46
N ALA A 252 24.35 8.87 5.79
CA ALA A 252 24.82 7.65 6.39
C ALA A 252 25.82 7.90 7.51
N LEU A 253 25.64 7.25 8.66
CA LEU A 253 26.61 7.24 9.77
C LEU A 253 27.67 6.15 9.60
N LEU A 254 27.41 5.17 8.74
CA LEU A 254 28.31 4.08 8.42
C LEU A 254 28.74 4.18 6.94
N PRO A 255 30.04 3.97 6.62
CA PRO A 255 30.52 4.06 5.24
C PRO A 255 29.93 3.00 4.33
N GLN A 256 29.58 1.84 4.86
CA GLN A 256 29.03 0.72 4.14
C GLN A 256 27.73 0.21 4.79
N VAL A 257 26.89 -0.43 3.98
CA VAL A 257 25.73 -1.18 4.46
C VAL A 257 26.20 -2.48 5.09
N ILE A 258 25.70 -2.81 6.26
CA ILE A 258 25.94 -4.11 6.89
C ILE A 258 25.03 -5.12 6.20
N PHE A 259 25.63 -6.16 5.61
CA PHE A 259 24.90 -7.22 4.93
C PHE A 259 24.99 -8.53 5.72
N VAL A 260 23.86 -9.15 5.92
CA VAL A 260 23.70 -10.43 6.63
C VAL A 260 23.08 -11.42 5.65
N GLU A 261 23.69 -12.58 5.51
CA GLU A 261 23.14 -13.69 4.73
C GLU A 261 23.28 -14.98 5.52
N GLY A 262 22.27 -15.84 5.46
CA GLY A 262 22.30 -17.14 6.08
C GLY A 262 21.20 -18.06 5.62
N HIS A 263 21.45 -19.35 5.77
CA HIS A 263 20.50 -20.41 5.42
C HIS A 263 20.47 -21.42 6.58
N ASP A 264 19.27 -21.72 7.06
CA ASP A 264 19.07 -22.77 8.06
C ASP A 264 18.63 -24.07 7.40
N GLU A 265 19.48 -25.09 7.46
CA GLU A 265 19.24 -26.39 6.83
C GLU A 265 18.04 -27.13 7.44
N SER A 266 17.72 -26.89 8.71
CA SER A 266 16.66 -27.61 9.42
C SER A 266 15.27 -27.18 9.00
N THR A 267 15.08 -25.87 8.75
CA THR A 267 13.81 -25.27 8.32
C THR A 267 13.81 -24.94 6.84
N ASN A 268 14.97 -25.02 6.18
CA ASN A 268 15.20 -24.58 4.80
C ASN A 268 14.82 -23.09 4.56
N VAL A 269 14.96 -22.28 5.60
CA VAL A 269 14.73 -20.83 5.54
C VAL A 269 16.02 -20.12 5.19
N ALA A 270 16.00 -19.30 4.13
CA ALA A 270 17.10 -18.39 3.82
C ALA A 270 16.75 -16.97 4.31
N VAL A 271 17.77 -16.29 4.83
CA VAL A 271 17.65 -14.94 5.41
C VAL A 271 18.67 -14.04 4.77
N GLU A 272 18.22 -12.92 4.24
CA GLU A 272 19.04 -11.81 3.78
C GLU A 272 18.60 -10.55 4.51
N VAL A 273 19.51 -9.83 5.14
CA VAL A 273 19.24 -8.54 5.77
C VAL A 273 20.32 -7.54 5.36
N ALA A 274 19.90 -6.37 4.93
CA ALA A 274 20.78 -5.22 4.73
C ALA A 274 20.35 -4.11 5.68
N LEU A 275 21.30 -3.51 6.39
CA LEU A 275 21.00 -2.44 7.34
C LEU A 275 22.10 -1.38 7.39
N ARG A 276 21.70 -0.11 7.64
CA ARG A 276 22.62 1.01 7.80
C ARG A 276 22.01 2.04 8.74
N TYR A 277 22.82 2.64 9.60
CA TYR A 277 22.43 3.78 10.42
C TYR A 277 22.66 5.10 9.68
N ASN A 278 21.75 6.03 9.87
CA ASN A 278 21.76 7.37 9.30
C ASN A 278 21.40 8.42 10.37
N ASP A 279 21.38 9.70 9.97
CA ASP A 279 21.13 10.83 10.86
C ASP A 279 19.65 11.11 11.16
N SER A 280 18.73 10.36 10.57
CA SER A 280 17.29 10.52 10.81
C SER A 280 16.88 10.11 12.22
N TYR A 281 15.68 10.53 12.61
CA TYR A 281 15.07 10.20 13.92
C TYR A 281 14.00 9.10 13.83
N SER A 282 13.83 8.51 12.65
CA SER A 282 12.79 7.51 12.37
C SER A 282 13.40 6.15 12.06
N GLU A 283 12.63 5.10 12.32
CA GLU A 283 12.89 3.71 11.91
C GLU A 283 12.36 3.49 10.50
N HIS A 284 13.17 2.94 9.59
CA HIS A 284 12.83 2.62 8.21
C HIS A 284 13.11 1.15 7.94
N ILE A 285 12.27 0.26 8.47
CA ILE A 285 12.40 -1.19 8.31
C ILE A 285 11.34 -1.69 7.33
N TYR A 286 11.78 -2.33 6.26
CA TYR A 286 10.93 -2.96 5.25
C TYR A 286 11.20 -4.45 5.22
N SER A 287 10.12 -5.22 5.14
CA SER A 287 10.23 -6.67 5.26
C SER A 287 9.49 -7.41 4.17
N TYR A 288 10.12 -8.49 3.72
CA TYR A 288 9.66 -9.29 2.59
C TYR A 288 9.74 -10.78 2.91
N VAL A 289 8.74 -11.52 2.46
CA VAL A 289 8.69 -12.98 2.52
C VAL A 289 8.41 -13.50 1.11
N ASN A 290 9.34 -14.23 0.51
CA ASN A 290 9.24 -14.70 -0.87
C ASN A 290 8.88 -13.56 -1.85
N ASN A 291 9.54 -12.41 -1.70
CA ASN A 291 9.30 -11.15 -2.44
C ASN A 291 7.97 -10.44 -2.16
N ILE A 292 7.11 -10.97 -1.28
CA ILE A 292 5.87 -10.32 -0.86
C ILE A 292 6.19 -9.32 0.24
N ASN A 293 5.74 -8.07 0.07
CA ASN A 293 5.92 -7.03 1.08
C ASN A 293 4.98 -7.30 2.28
N THR A 294 5.58 -7.56 3.45
CA THR A 294 4.86 -7.76 4.71
C THR A 294 4.77 -6.44 5.48
N ILE A 295 3.81 -5.60 5.10
CA ILE A 295 3.67 -4.22 5.63
C ILE A 295 3.49 -4.20 7.15
N GLU A 296 2.81 -5.22 7.71
CA GLU A 296 2.59 -5.38 9.15
C GLU A 296 3.73 -6.17 9.82
N GLY A 297 4.77 -6.55 9.06
CA GLY A 297 5.91 -7.31 9.57
C GLY A 297 5.57 -8.78 9.83
N GLY A 298 5.83 -9.24 11.04
CA GLY A 298 5.64 -10.63 11.48
C GLY A 298 6.84 -11.19 12.21
N THR A 299 6.90 -12.52 12.29
CA THR A 299 7.92 -13.24 13.08
C THR A 299 9.35 -12.96 12.64
N HIS A 300 9.62 -12.75 11.35
CA HIS A 300 10.95 -12.38 10.82
C HIS A 300 11.41 -11.02 11.33
N VAL A 301 10.52 -10.01 11.35
CA VAL A 301 10.80 -8.66 11.89
C VAL A 301 11.02 -8.75 13.40
N ALA A 302 10.21 -9.53 14.12
CA ALA A 302 10.37 -9.74 15.55
C ALA A 302 11.73 -10.39 15.89
N GLY A 303 12.16 -11.37 15.09
CA GLY A 303 13.49 -11.98 15.19
C GLY A 303 14.62 -10.97 14.99
N PHE A 304 14.53 -10.15 13.93
CA PHE A 304 15.48 -9.10 13.63
C PHE A 304 15.58 -8.05 14.76
N ARG A 305 14.46 -7.52 15.24
CA ARG A 305 14.42 -6.53 16.34
C ARG A 305 15.03 -7.08 17.63
N ARG A 306 14.80 -8.36 17.93
CA ARG A 306 15.37 -9.03 19.09
C ARG A 306 16.88 -9.19 18.97
N ALA A 307 17.37 -9.66 17.82
CA ALA A 307 18.79 -9.79 17.53
C ALA A 307 19.52 -8.45 17.66
N LEU A 308 19.00 -7.42 17.00
CA LEU A 308 19.55 -6.07 17.02
C LEU A 308 19.69 -5.53 18.45
N THR A 309 18.59 -5.58 19.20
CA THR A 309 18.57 -5.10 20.60
C THR A 309 19.55 -5.85 21.48
N ARG A 310 19.56 -7.20 21.40
CA ARG A 310 20.43 -8.04 22.23
C ARG A 310 21.91 -7.80 21.94
N VAL A 311 22.30 -7.78 20.67
CA VAL A 311 23.70 -7.65 20.25
C VAL A 311 24.25 -6.29 20.62
N PHE A 312 23.56 -5.20 20.24
CA PHE A 312 24.05 -3.85 20.55
C PHE A 312 24.01 -3.52 22.03
N LYS A 313 23.01 -4.03 22.77
CA LYS A 313 22.97 -3.88 24.22
C LYS A 313 24.15 -4.58 24.87
N SER A 314 24.41 -5.83 24.51
CA SER A 314 25.56 -6.60 25.04
C SER A 314 26.89 -5.90 24.73
N TYR A 315 27.05 -5.38 23.51
CA TYR A 315 28.27 -4.64 23.13
C TYR A 315 28.43 -3.35 23.94
N GLY A 316 27.38 -2.54 24.05
CA GLY A 316 27.40 -1.25 24.78
C GLY A 316 27.63 -1.47 26.28
N ASP A 317 27.06 -2.51 26.88
CA ASP A 317 27.28 -2.88 28.28
C ASP A 317 28.74 -3.31 28.52
N LYS A 318 29.32 -4.18 27.66
CA LYS A 318 30.75 -4.55 27.70
C LYS A 318 31.71 -3.34 27.67
N GLN A 319 31.33 -2.28 26.96
CA GLN A 319 32.11 -1.04 26.87
C GLN A 319 31.78 -0.04 28.00
N ASN A 320 30.88 -0.35 28.91
CA ASN A 320 30.31 0.53 29.94
C ASN A 320 29.76 1.85 29.34
N ALA A 321 29.28 1.85 28.10
CA ALA A 321 28.86 3.04 27.41
C ALA A 321 27.52 3.57 27.95
N PHE A 322 26.56 2.69 28.22
CA PHE A 322 25.24 3.03 28.70
C PHE A 322 25.24 3.48 30.16
N GLU A 323 26.06 2.86 31.02
CA GLU A 323 26.23 3.26 32.40
C GLU A 323 26.79 4.70 32.50
N LYS A 324 27.81 5.00 31.68
CA LYS A 324 28.39 6.36 31.60
C LYS A 324 27.40 7.40 31.13
N ALA A 325 26.47 7.05 30.23
CA ALA A 325 25.46 7.95 29.70
C ALA A 325 24.36 8.29 30.72
N LYS A 326 24.19 7.51 31.79
CA LYS A 326 23.16 7.69 32.85
C LYS A 326 21.74 7.82 32.28
N VAL A 327 21.43 7.09 31.23
CA VAL A 327 20.12 7.02 30.61
C VAL A 327 19.70 5.56 30.47
N GLU A 328 18.43 5.29 30.68
CA GLU A 328 17.84 3.96 30.47
C GLU A 328 17.66 3.74 28.96
N ILE A 329 18.19 2.64 28.46
CA ILE A 329 18.12 2.26 27.04
C ILE A 329 16.97 1.26 26.83
N GLU A 330 16.07 1.59 25.94
CA GLU A 330 14.96 0.72 25.51
C GLU A 330 15.22 0.13 24.12
N GLY A 331 14.44 -0.89 23.73
CA GLY A 331 14.59 -1.57 22.44
C GLY A 331 14.45 -0.64 21.23
N ASP A 332 13.64 0.39 21.36
CA ASP A 332 13.38 1.36 20.30
C ASP A 332 14.57 2.28 20.01
N ASP A 333 15.37 2.58 21.05
CA ASP A 333 16.54 3.44 20.89
C ASP A 333 17.57 2.84 19.93
N PHE A 334 17.60 1.50 19.82
CA PHE A 334 18.45 0.79 18.85
C PHE A 334 17.97 0.89 17.40
N ARG A 335 16.76 1.37 17.16
CA ARG A 335 16.16 1.45 15.82
C ARG A 335 16.02 2.86 15.28
N GLU A 336 16.25 3.88 16.12
CA GLU A 336 16.25 5.27 15.65
C GLU A 336 17.38 5.53 14.67
N GLY A 337 17.04 6.06 13.49
CA GLY A 337 17.97 6.29 12.38
C GLY A 337 18.44 5.01 11.70
N LEU A 338 17.69 3.92 11.81
CA LEU A 338 17.98 2.66 11.14
C LEU A 338 17.20 2.53 9.84
N SER A 339 17.89 2.34 8.72
CA SER A 339 17.32 1.83 7.48
C SER A 339 17.66 0.35 7.34
N ALA A 340 16.67 -0.51 7.17
CA ALA A 340 16.87 -1.95 7.02
C ALA A 340 15.88 -2.59 6.05
N ILE A 341 16.38 -3.54 5.26
CA ILE A 341 15.61 -4.45 4.43
C ILE A 341 15.78 -5.86 4.99
N ILE A 342 14.67 -6.54 5.27
CA ILE A 342 14.64 -7.92 5.73
C ILE A 342 13.95 -8.75 4.66
N SER A 343 14.67 -9.65 4.02
CA SER A 343 14.14 -10.58 3.00
C SER A 343 14.35 -12.00 3.47
N VAL A 344 13.25 -12.75 3.62
CA VAL A 344 13.30 -14.16 3.98
C VAL A 344 12.66 -15.00 2.88
N LYS A 345 13.29 -16.13 2.58
CA LYS A 345 12.75 -17.15 1.68
C LYS A 345 12.30 -18.34 2.53
N VAL A 346 10.99 -18.54 2.57
CA VAL A 346 10.33 -19.55 3.44
C VAL A 346 9.62 -20.54 2.52
N PRO A 347 9.86 -21.86 2.65
CA PRO A 347 9.22 -22.87 1.80
C PRO A 347 7.70 -22.90 1.92
N GLU A 348 7.17 -22.77 3.14
CA GLU A 348 5.74 -22.81 3.44
C GLU A 348 5.35 -21.60 4.33
N PRO A 349 5.26 -20.39 3.76
CA PRO A 349 4.93 -19.23 4.57
C PRO A 349 3.45 -19.24 4.96
N GLN A 350 3.21 -18.97 6.24
CA GLN A 350 1.88 -18.82 6.83
C GLN A 350 1.64 -17.35 7.13
N PHE A 351 0.64 -16.77 6.50
CA PHE A 351 0.29 -15.37 6.68
C PHE A 351 -0.98 -15.21 7.51
N GLU A 352 -1.06 -14.13 8.28
CA GLU A 352 -2.28 -13.71 8.93
C GLU A 352 -3.17 -13.03 7.87
N GLY A 353 -4.08 -13.79 7.27
CA GLY A 353 -5.05 -13.29 6.27
C GLY A 353 -4.61 -13.39 4.81
N GLN A 354 -5.58 -13.16 3.92
CA GLN A 354 -5.45 -13.30 2.46
C GLN A 354 -4.53 -12.24 1.84
N THR A 355 -4.43 -11.08 2.44
CA THR A 355 -3.60 -9.95 1.96
C THR A 355 -2.11 -10.16 2.17
N LYS A 356 -1.71 -11.22 2.89
CA LYS A 356 -0.31 -11.62 3.13
C LYS A 356 0.55 -10.53 3.79
N THR A 357 -0.05 -9.65 4.58
CA THR A 357 0.61 -8.48 5.17
C THR A 357 1.50 -8.80 6.36
N LYS A 358 1.29 -9.95 7.02
CA LYS A 358 2.01 -10.35 8.24
C LYS A 358 2.36 -11.84 8.24
N LEU A 359 3.64 -12.16 8.50
CA LEU A 359 4.12 -13.55 8.60
C LEU A 359 3.86 -14.14 9.99
N GLY A 360 3.28 -15.35 10.04
CA GLY A 360 2.94 -16.06 11.26
C GLY A 360 3.90 -17.20 11.66
N ASN A 361 4.78 -17.67 10.78
CA ASN A 361 5.70 -18.79 11.04
C ASN A 361 6.61 -18.57 12.25
N ASN A 362 6.39 -19.26 13.35
CA ASN A 362 7.15 -19.06 14.59
C ASN A 362 8.63 -19.40 14.48
N GLU A 363 8.98 -20.46 13.72
CA GLU A 363 10.35 -20.91 13.50
C GLU A 363 11.23 -19.87 12.84
N VAL A 364 10.68 -19.05 11.94
CA VAL A 364 11.42 -18.01 11.21
C VAL A 364 12.03 -16.97 12.16
N SER A 365 11.34 -16.66 13.26
CA SER A 365 11.85 -15.69 14.25
C SER A 365 13.18 -16.12 14.86
N GLY A 366 13.34 -17.41 15.16
CA GLY A 366 14.57 -17.97 15.72
C GLY A 366 15.71 -17.98 14.70
N VAL A 367 15.40 -18.35 13.46
CA VAL A 367 16.39 -18.38 12.36
C VAL A 367 16.94 -16.99 12.08
N VAL A 368 16.06 -15.98 11.94
CA VAL A 368 16.48 -14.60 11.72
C VAL A 368 17.29 -14.07 12.90
N ASP A 369 16.84 -14.32 14.14
CA ASP A 369 17.54 -13.88 15.34
C ASP A 369 18.97 -14.46 15.40
N SER A 370 19.16 -15.76 15.21
CA SER A 370 20.47 -16.41 15.26
C SER A 370 21.40 -15.95 14.12
N THR A 371 20.88 -15.85 12.90
CA THR A 371 21.65 -15.44 11.72
C THR A 371 22.14 -13.99 11.86
N VAL A 372 21.24 -13.09 12.20
CA VAL A 372 21.55 -11.65 12.37
C VAL A 372 22.52 -11.44 13.53
N SER A 373 22.30 -12.10 14.68
CA SER A 373 23.17 -11.95 15.84
C SER A 373 24.61 -12.36 15.53
N LYS A 374 24.80 -13.50 14.90
CA LYS A 374 26.14 -14.02 14.55
C LYS A 374 26.95 -13.03 13.71
N VAL A 375 26.32 -12.45 12.68
CA VAL A 375 27.01 -11.51 11.78
C VAL A 375 27.23 -10.16 12.46
N LEU A 376 26.24 -9.64 13.21
CA LEU A 376 26.38 -8.36 13.90
C LEU A 376 27.43 -8.41 15.03
N GLU A 377 27.52 -9.52 15.79
CA GLU A 377 28.56 -9.69 16.81
C GLU A 377 29.95 -9.61 16.19
N ALA A 378 30.20 -10.33 15.09
CA ALA A 378 31.46 -10.29 14.37
C ALA A 378 31.75 -8.87 13.82
N TYR A 379 30.73 -8.25 13.18
CA TYR A 379 30.88 -6.91 12.62
C TYR A 379 31.30 -5.86 13.67
N LEU A 380 30.68 -5.86 14.85
CA LEU A 380 30.98 -4.90 15.92
C LEU A 380 32.41 -5.10 16.49
N GLU A 381 32.90 -6.34 16.55
CA GLU A 381 34.25 -6.63 17.00
C GLU A 381 35.29 -6.21 15.94
N GLU A 382 35.02 -6.42 14.67
CA GLU A 382 35.88 -6.07 13.54
C GLU A 382 35.90 -4.56 13.25
N ASN A 383 34.80 -3.84 13.54
CA ASN A 383 34.62 -2.42 13.20
C ASN A 383 34.36 -1.54 14.45
N PRO A 384 35.31 -1.40 15.40
CA PRO A 384 35.08 -0.73 16.69
C PRO A 384 34.76 0.76 16.57
N ARG A 385 35.21 1.45 15.49
CA ARG A 385 34.86 2.85 15.25
C ARG A 385 33.39 3.01 14.85
N GLU A 386 32.90 2.15 13.97
CA GLU A 386 31.53 2.14 13.52
C GLU A 386 30.59 1.68 14.65
N ALA A 387 30.97 0.65 15.39
CA ALA A 387 30.28 0.22 16.60
C ALA A 387 30.10 1.37 17.61
N LYS A 388 31.15 2.19 17.82
CA LYS A 388 31.07 3.37 18.68
C LYS A 388 30.08 4.41 18.14
N ASN A 389 30.05 4.68 16.83
CA ASN A 389 29.10 5.60 16.22
C ASN A 389 27.66 5.13 16.43
N ILE A 390 27.39 3.82 16.22
CA ILE A 390 26.07 3.21 16.47
C ILE A 390 25.67 3.40 17.95
N ILE A 391 26.54 3.04 18.90
CA ILE A 391 26.23 3.17 20.32
C ILE A 391 26.01 4.63 20.73
N GLN A 392 26.75 5.59 20.16
CA GLN A 392 26.48 7.01 20.39
C GLN A 392 25.11 7.44 19.87
N LYS A 393 24.70 6.97 18.68
CA LYS A 393 23.36 7.25 18.14
C LYS A 393 22.28 6.69 19.06
N VAL A 394 22.44 5.46 19.57
CA VAL A 394 21.51 4.85 20.52
C VAL A 394 21.40 5.67 21.82
N ILE A 395 22.51 6.15 22.36
CA ILE A 395 22.51 7.00 23.56
C ILE A 395 21.78 8.31 23.30
N LEU A 396 22.01 8.96 22.14
CA LEU A 396 21.31 10.19 21.76
C LEU A 396 19.79 9.95 21.61
N ALA A 397 19.39 8.84 21.00
CA ALA A 397 17.99 8.43 20.87
C ALA A 397 17.33 8.25 22.25
N ALA A 398 17.99 7.55 23.18
CA ALA A 398 17.49 7.36 24.54
C ALA A 398 17.33 8.69 25.30
N GLN A 399 18.29 9.61 25.15
CA GLN A 399 18.22 10.95 25.75
C GLN A 399 17.06 11.78 25.17
N ALA A 400 16.88 11.74 23.84
CA ALA A 400 15.77 12.41 23.16
C ALA A 400 14.42 11.84 23.61
N ARG A 401 14.28 10.50 23.68
CA ARG A 401 13.08 9.83 24.19
C ARG A 401 12.78 10.20 25.65
N ALA A 402 13.79 10.22 26.52
CA ALA A 402 13.61 10.63 27.90
C ALA A 402 13.12 12.08 28.05
N ALA A 403 13.66 13.00 27.21
CA ALA A 403 13.21 14.38 27.13
C ALA A 403 11.75 14.48 26.62
N ALA A 404 11.41 13.73 25.57
CA ALA A 404 10.06 13.70 25.02
C ALA A 404 9.04 13.12 26.02
N LYS A 405 9.40 12.06 26.76
CA LYS A 405 8.58 11.50 27.84
C LYS A 405 8.30 12.51 28.93
N LYS A 406 9.32 13.25 29.36
CA LYS A 406 9.16 14.30 30.37
C LYS A 406 8.27 15.44 29.88
N ALA A 407 8.40 15.85 28.63
CA ALA A 407 7.53 16.85 28.01
C ALA A 407 6.07 16.37 27.96
N ARG A 408 5.83 15.11 27.55
CA ARG A 408 4.51 14.47 27.52
C ARG A 408 3.86 14.43 28.91
N GLU A 409 4.59 14.03 29.94
CA GLU A 409 4.09 13.97 31.31
C GLU A 409 3.69 15.36 31.83
N LEU A 410 4.47 16.40 31.52
CA LEU A 410 4.14 17.78 31.88
C LEU A 410 2.84 18.26 31.21
N VAL A 411 2.62 17.88 29.95
CA VAL A 411 1.38 18.19 29.21
C VAL A 411 0.18 17.42 29.79
N GLN A 412 0.36 16.12 30.08
CA GLN A 412 -0.70 15.31 30.69
C GLN A 412 -1.11 15.82 32.08
N ARG A 413 -0.15 16.20 32.93
CA ARG A 413 -0.43 16.79 34.23
C ARG A 413 -1.22 18.11 34.13
N LYS A 414 -0.92 18.94 33.11
CA LYS A 414 -1.70 20.17 32.85
C LYS A 414 -3.13 19.88 32.39
N ASN A 415 -3.32 18.82 31.58
CA ASN A 415 -4.66 18.44 31.09
C ASN A 415 -5.53 17.79 32.18
N VAL A 416 -4.97 17.05 33.14
CA VAL A 416 -5.68 16.47 34.29
C VAL A 416 -6.15 17.59 35.26
N LEU A 417 -5.36 18.64 35.41
CA LEU A 417 -5.73 19.81 36.24
C LEU A 417 -6.76 20.73 35.56
N SER A 418 -6.93 20.67 34.24
CA SER A 418 -7.89 21.47 33.48
C SER A 418 -9.19 20.72 33.09
N GLY A 419 -9.47 19.55 33.70
CA GLY A 419 -10.71 18.78 33.49
C GLY A 419 -10.72 18.12 32.11
N GLY A 420 -10.27 16.89 32.00
CA GLY A 420 -10.10 16.12 30.77
C GLY A 420 -11.34 15.99 29.88
N GLY A 421 -11.69 17.08 29.19
CA GLY A 421 -12.75 17.16 28.20
C GLY A 421 -12.19 17.04 26.77
N LEU A 422 -13.08 16.69 25.85
CA LEU A 422 -12.81 16.71 24.40
C LEU A 422 -12.36 18.12 23.97
N PRO A 423 -11.58 18.25 22.87
CA PRO A 423 -11.17 19.56 22.39
C PRO A 423 -12.37 20.51 22.22
N GLY A 424 -12.29 21.73 22.73
CA GLY A 424 -13.40 22.68 22.67
C GLY A 424 -13.87 23.02 21.26
N LYS A 425 -13.03 22.74 20.25
CA LYS A 425 -13.36 22.89 18.83
C LYS A 425 -14.12 21.71 18.25
N LEU A 426 -14.04 20.51 18.86
CA LEU A 426 -14.69 19.32 18.36
C LEU A 426 -16.22 19.46 18.48
N ALA A 427 -16.90 19.37 17.35
CA ALA A 427 -18.34 19.15 17.34
C ALA A 427 -18.59 17.64 17.23
N ASP A 428 -18.76 16.98 18.37
CA ASP A 428 -18.91 15.53 18.47
C ASP A 428 -20.27 15.03 17.96
N CYS A 429 -20.36 13.72 17.67
CA CYS A 429 -21.60 13.03 17.35
C CYS A 429 -22.21 12.37 18.60
N SER A 430 -23.48 11.96 18.50
CA SER A 430 -24.20 11.34 19.62
C SER A 430 -24.06 9.83 19.72
N ASP A 431 -23.78 9.17 18.60
CA ASP A 431 -23.52 7.73 18.58
C ASP A 431 -22.19 7.41 19.29
N ARG A 432 -22.11 6.24 19.89
CA ARG A 432 -20.95 5.75 20.64
C ARG A 432 -20.28 4.53 19.98
N ASP A 433 -20.89 3.99 18.95
CA ASP A 433 -20.35 2.87 18.19
C ASP A 433 -19.31 3.40 17.16
N PRO A 434 -18.01 3.10 17.34
CA PRO A 434 -16.98 3.60 16.45
C PRO A 434 -17.16 3.19 14.98
N GLU A 435 -17.74 2.01 14.71
CA GLU A 435 -17.96 1.50 13.35
C GLU A 435 -18.93 2.37 12.56
N ARG A 436 -19.84 3.02 13.25
CA ARG A 436 -20.86 3.91 12.68
C ARG A 436 -20.42 5.37 12.65
N CYS A 437 -19.45 5.74 13.48
CA CYS A 437 -19.04 7.12 13.66
C CYS A 437 -17.95 7.55 12.68
N GLU A 438 -18.05 8.81 12.23
CA GLU A 438 -17.13 9.44 11.29
C GLU A 438 -16.59 10.75 11.87
N LEU A 439 -15.27 10.99 11.74
CA LEU A 439 -14.64 12.25 12.09
C LEU A 439 -14.15 12.96 10.84
N TYR A 440 -14.64 14.14 10.57
CA TYR A 440 -14.15 15.03 9.53
C TYR A 440 -13.09 15.98 10.10
N LEU A 441 -11.89 15.94 9.53
CA LEU A 441 -10.86 16.95 9.71
C LEU A 441 -11.06 18.02 8.65
N VAL A 442 -11.46 19.21 9.06
CA VAL A 442 -11.90 20.26 8.13
C VAL A 442 -10.93 21.45 8.19
N GLU A 443 -10.57 21.97 7.03
CA GLU A 443 -9.72 23.15 6.92
C GLU A 443 -10.44 24.41 7.41
N GLY A 444 -9.93 25.02 8.48
CA GLY A 444 -10.36 26.31 8.99
C GLY A 444 -11.72 26.33 9.71
N ASP A 445 -11.95 27.42 10.41
CA ASP A 445 -13.19 27.60 11.19
C ASP A 445 -14.41 27.91 10.30
N SER A 446 -14.21 28.52 9.11
CA SER A 446 -15.29 28.88 8.19
C SER A 446 -15.94 27.63 7.59
N ALA A 447 -15.15 26.78 6.92
CA ALA A 447 -15.64 25.51 6.37
C ALA A 447 -16.11 24.55 7.49
N GLY A 448 -15.41 24.57 8.65
CA GLY A 448 -15.83 23.86 9.86
C GLY A 448 -17.20 24.29 10.38
N GLY A 449 -17.55 25.58 10.28
CA GLY A 449 -18.87 26.12 10.64
C GLY A 449 -19.96 25.59 9.70
N THR A 450 -19.73 25.62 8.39
CA THR A 450 -20.65 25.08 7.38
C THR A 450 -20.85 23.58 7.54
N ALA A 451 -19.75 22.81 7.75
CA ALA A 451 -19.81 21.38 7.99
C ALA A 451 -20.57 21.02 9.27
N LYS A 452 -20.39 21.78 10.36
CA LYS A 452 -21.16 21.62 11.61
C LYS A 452 -22.67 21.80 11.42
N GLN A 453 -23.07 22.68 10.51
CA GLN A 453 -24.48 22.92 10.20
C GLN A 453 -25.05 21.83 9.29
N GLY A 454 -24.27 21.38 8.28
CA GLY A 454 -24.71 20.43 7.28
C GLY A 454 -24.68 18.96 7.71
N ARG A 455 -23.88 18.60 8.71
CA ARG A 455 -23.66 17.20 9.13
C ARG A 455 -24.88 16.50 9.72
N ASP A 456 -24.90 15.19 9.66
CA ASP A 456 -25.75 14.39 10.54
C ASP A 456 -25.10 14.26 11.93
N ARG A 457 -25.72 14.89 12.92
CA ARG A 457 -25.20 14.93 14.30
C ARG A 457 -25.25 13.58 15.01
N SER A 458 -25.98 12.61 14.47
CA SER A 458 -26.06 11.29 15.08
C SER A 458 -24.73 10.54 15.00
N PHE A 459 -24.04 10.58 13.85
CA PHE A 459 -22.82 9.79 13.63
C PHE A 459 -21.63 10.58 13.06
N GLN A 460 -21.80 11.85 12.65
CA GLN A 460 -20.71 12.64 12.08
C GLN A 460 -20.19 13.69 13.09
N ALA A 461 -18.89 13.64 13.36
CA ALA A 461 -18.17 14.62 14.15
C ALA A 461 -17.31 15.53 13.27
N ILE A 462 -17.10 16.79 13.66
CA ILE A 462 -16.30 17.79 12.93
C ILE A 462 -15.22 18.33 13.85
N LEU A 463 -13.96 18.24 13.39
CA LEU A 463 -12.81 18.88 14.01
C LEU A 463 -12.19 19.89 13.02
N PRO A 464 -12.42 21.19 13.17
CA PRO A 464 -11.75 22.20 12.37
C PRO A 464 -10.29 22.32 12.79
N LEU A 465 -9.38 22.36 11.81
CA LEU A 465 -7.95 22.57 12.01
C LEU A 465 -7.59 24.01 11.64
N ARG A 466 -6.78 24.68 12.43
CA ARG A 466 -6.34 26.06 12.19
C ARG A 466 -5.15 26.09 11.24
N GLY A 467 -5.42 26.08 9.93
CA GLY A 467 -4.39 26.22 8.89
C GLY A 467 -3.45 25.02 8.81
N LYS A 468 -2.23 25.27 8.36
CA LYS A 468 -1.21 24.26 8.15
C LYS A 468 -0.70 23.69 9.48
N ILE A 469 -0.87 22.41 9.70
CA ILE A 469 -0.31 21.72 10.88
C ILE A 469 1.21 21.61 10.76
N LEU A 470 1.86 21.27 11.88
CA LEU A 470 3.31 21.04 11.91
C LEU A 470 3.74 19.96 10.91
N ASN A 471 4.75 20.25 10.10
CA ASN A 471 5.37 19.21 9.26
C ASN A 471 6.21 18.28 10.14
N VAL A 472 5.67 17.10 10.41
CA VAL A 472 6.29 16.11 11.30
C VAL A 472 7.51 15.41 10.70
N GLU A 473 7.70 15.47 9.37
CA GLU A 473 8.88 14.94 8.72
C GLU A 473 10.16 15.69 9.13
N LYS A 474 10.02 16.99 9.44
CA LYS A 474 11.13 17.89 9.83
C LYS A 474 11.21 18.15 11.33
N ALA A 475 10.16 17.83 12.08
CA ALA A 475 10.05 18.24 13.46
C ALA A 475 10.64 17.20 14.41
N MET A 476 11.34 17.66 15.44
CA MET A 476 11.73 16.80 16.57
C MET A 476 10.48 16.29 17.31
N GLU A 477 10.49 15.06 17.78
CA GLU A 477 9.35 14.38 18.39
C GLU A 477 8.68 15.17 19.52
N HIS A 478 9.44 15.82 20.39
CA HIS A 478 8.86 16.62 21.49
C HIS A 478 7.99 17.79 21.00
N LYS A 479 8.37 18.44 19.87
CA LYS A 479 7.58 19.54 19.28
C LYS A 479 6.25 19.06 18.69
N ILE A 480 6.23 17.80 18.23
CA ILE A 480 5.01 17.20 17.69
C ILE A 480 3.95 17.09 18.77
N TYR A 481 4.30 16.61 19.95
CA TYR A 481 3.36 16.50 21.08
C TYR A 481 3.05 17.85 21.76
N GLU A 482 3.87 18.88 21.55
CA GLU A 482 3.57 20.25 21.98
C GLU A 482 2.60 20.97 21.03
N ASN A 483 2.45 20.51 19.80
CA ASN A 483 1.56 21.13 18.81
C ASN A 483 0.09 20.93 19.20
N GLU A 484 -0.67 22.02 19.26
CA GLU A 484 -2.07 22.01 19.71
C GLU A 484 -2.98 21.22 18.79
N GLU A 485 -2.84 21.37 17.47
CA GLU A 485 -3.71 20.69 16.49
C GLU A 485 -3.47 19.18 16.49
N ILE A 486 -2.22 18.75 16.63
CA ILE A 486 -1.86 17.33 16.76
C ILE A 486 -2.45 16.74 18.05
N ARG A 487 -2.34 17.45 19.18
CA ARG A 487 -2.96 17.01 20.44
C ARG A 487 -4.48 16.92 20.35
N ASN A 488 -5.10 17.88 19.66
CA ASN A 488 -6.53 17.86 19.42
C ASN A 488 -6.95 16.63 18.60
N MET A 489 -6.17 16.22 17.61
CA MET A 489 -6.44 14.99 16.85
C MET A 489 -6.35 13.74 17.72
N TYR A 490 -5.26 13.55 18.51
CA TYR A 490 -5.16 12.43 19.45
C TYR A 490 -6.35 12.38 20.42
N THR A 491 -6.72 13.52 21.00
CA THR A 491 -7.80 13.62 21.98
C THR A 491 -9.16 13.35 21.33
N ALA A 492 -9.42 13.90 20.15
CA ALA A 492 -10.66 13.68 19.41
C ALA A 492 -10.84 12.22 19.02
N LEU A 493 -9.80 11.59 18.49
CA LEU A 493 -9.81 10.17 18.11
C LEU A 493 -9.93 9.24 19.33
N GLY A 494 -9.52 9.67 20.50
CA GLY A 494 -9.50 8.85 21.70
C GLY A 494 -8.35 7.85 21.76
N VAL A 495 -7.33 8.04 20.94
CA VAL A 495 -6.17 7.15 20.83
C VAL A 495 -4.99 7.64 21.68
N THR A 496 -4.14 6.72 22.06
CA THR A 496 -2.90 7.01 22.81
C THR A 496 -1.74 6.27 22.14
N VAL A 497 -0.53 6.76 22.37
CA VAL A 497 0.69 6.07 21.92
C VAL A 497 1.12 5.07 22.99
N GLY A 498 1.45 3.86 22.57
CA GLY A 498 1.92 2.75 23.39
C GLY A 498 0.87 1.68 23.61
N THR A 499 1.23 0.46 23.21
CA THR A 499 0.54 -0.78 23.55
C THR A 499 1.42 -1.60 24.51
N PRO A 500 0.91 -2.67 25.14
CA PRO A 500 1.74 -3.56 25.97
C PRO A 500 2.90 -4.19 25.18
N ASP A 501 2.72 -4.38 23.87
CA ASP A 501 3.67 -5.09 23.01
C ASP A 501 4.62 -4.12 22.27
N ASP A 502 4.18 -2.89 22.01
CA ASP A 502 4.97 -1.86 21.31
C ASP A 502 4.69 -0.46 21.88
N PRO A 503 5.69 0.17 22.54
CA PRO A 503 5.54 1.50 23.13
C PRO A 503 5.28 2.63 22.12
N LYS A 504 5.54 2.41 20.82
CA LYS A 504 5.32 3.40 19.76
C LYS A 504 4.04 3.17 18.98
N ALA A 505 3.49 1.95 19.01
CA ALA A 505 2.26 1.61 18.30
C ALA A 505 1.08 2.44 18.81
N LEU A 506 0.17 2.76 17.93
CA LEU A 506 -1.05 3.48 18.27
C LEU A 506 -2.01 2.52 18.99
N ASN A 507 -2.45 2.91 20.18
CA ASN A 507 -3.44 2.13 20.91
C ASN A 507 -4.85 2.48 20.42
N LEU A 508 -5.46 1.59 19.67
CA LEU A 508 -6.79 1.74 19.08
C LEU A 508 -7.94 1.32 20.01
N ALA A 509 -7.65 0.79 21.22
CA ALA A 509 -8.68 0.23 22.12
C ALA A 509 -9.79 1.23 22.49
N LYS A 510 -9.52 2.52 22.40
CA LYS A 510 -10.47 3.61 22.67
C LYS A 510 -10.77 4.47 21.43
N LEU A 511 -10.46 3.96 20.24
CA LEU A 511 -10.77 4.67 19.00
C LEU A 511 -12.28 4.97 18.92
N ARG A 512 -12.61 6.21 18.59
CA ARG A 512 -13.99 6.70 18.62
C ARG A 512 -14.66 6.71 17.25
N TYR A 513 -13.90 6.66 16.17
CA TYR A 513 -14.40 6.78 14.81
C TYR A 513 -13.63 5.84 13.89
N HIS A 514 -14.33 4.92 13.18
CA HIS A 514 -13.73 4.06 12.18
C HIS A 514 -13.66 4.69 10.78
N LYS A 515 -14.08 5.97 10.65
CA LYS A 515 -13.82 6.75 9.44
C LYS A 515 -13.26 8.12 9.82
N LEU A 516 -12.01 8.33 9.42
CA LEU A 516 -11.32 9.61 9.51
C LEU A 516 -11.29 10.23 8.12
N ILE A 517 -12.04 11.30 7.91
CA ILE A 517 -12.24 11.91 6.60
C ILE A 517 -11.54 13.27 6.55
N ILE A 518 -10.53 13.39 5.68
CA ILE A 518 -9.82 14.64 5.43
C ILE A 518 -10.65 15.43 4.42
N MET A 519 -11.06 16.64 4.79
CA MET A 519 -11.87 17.51 3.96
C MET A 519 -11.26 18.92 3.92
N THR A 520 -10.51 19.19 2.86
CA THR A 520 -9.77 20.44 2.60
C THR A 520 -10.30 21.13 1.35
N ASP A 521 -9.97 22.41 1.19
CA ASP A 521 -10.32 23.19 0.01
C ASP A 521 -9.68 22.62 -1.25
N ALA A 522 -10.30 22.85 -2.41
CA ALA A 522 -9.82 22.37 -3.69
C ALA A 522 -8.76 23.31 -4.32
N ASP A 523 -7.87 23.82 -3.51
CA ASP A 523 -6.78 24.72 -3.93
C ASP A 523 -5.40 24.16 -3.50
N VAL A 524 -4.35 24.92 -3.79
CA VAL A 524 -2.96 24.52 -3.48
C VAL A 524 -2.69 24.46 -1.98
N ASP A 525 -3.32 25.32 -1.18
CA ASP A 525 -3.17 25.35 0.27
C ASP A 525 -3.90 24.16 0.91
N GLY A 526 -5.12 23.86 0.47
CA GLY A 526 -5.87 22.68 0.92
C GLY A 526 -5.17 21.38 0.57
N SER A 527 -4.58 21.27 -0.63
CA SER A 527 -3.76 20.13 -1.01
C SER A 527 -2.52 19.97 -0.13
N HIS A 528 -1.88 21.08 0.26
CA HIS A 528 -0.75 21.06 1.19
C HIS A 528 -1.18 20.65 2.61
N ILE A 529 -2.32 21.14 3.11
CA ILE A 529 -2.86 20.76 4.41
C ILE A 529 -3.20 19.25 4.43
N ALA A 530 -3.86 18.75 3.39
CA ALA A 530 -4.12 17.31 3.26
C ALA A 530 -2.82 16.48 3.30
N THR A 531 -1.78 16.94 2.59
CA THR A 531 -0.47 16.27 2.59
C THR A 531 0.19 16.29 3.97
N LEU A 532 0.13 17.39 4.71
CA LEU A 532 0.65 17.48 6.09
C LEU A 532 -0.10 16.52 7.03
N ILE A 533 -1.43 16.44 6.91
CA ILE A 533 -2.25 15.52 7.71
C ILE A 533 -1.89 14.06 7.36
N LEU A 534 -1.78 13.74 6.08
CA LEU A 534 -1.39 12.39 5.62
C LEU A 534 0.02 12.03 6.09
N THR A 535 0.99 12.97 6.06
CA THR A 535 2.34 12.76 6.58
C THR A 535 2.29 12.43 8.08
N PHE A 536 1.51 13.18 8.85
CA PHE A 536 1.33 12.92 10.27
C PHE A 536 0.69 11.55 10.52
N ILE A 537 -0.39 11.21 9.82
CA ILE A 537 -1.06 9.91 9.96
C ILE A 537 -0.09 8.78 9.57
N TYR A 538 0.62 8.91 8.46
CA TYR A 538 1.57 7.89 7.99
C TYR A 538 2.70 7.65 9.00
N ARG A 539 3.25 8.70 9.62
CA ARG A 539 4.37 8.60 10.57
C ARG A 539 3.98 8.19 11.98
N TYR A 540 2.79 8.63 12.46
CA TYR A 540 2.41 8.52 13.88
C TYR A 540 1.11 7.77 14.14
N MET A 541 0.34 7.45 13.11
CA MET A 541 -0.95 6.76 13.18
C MET A 541 -1.13 5.77 12.02
N LYS A 542 -0.03 5.10 11.62
CA LYS A 542 -0.01 4.18 10.47
C LYS A 542 -1.08 3.10 10.56
N GLU A 543 -1.39 2.65 11.78
CA GLU A 543 -2.40 1.65 12.06
C GLU A 543 -3.79 2.07 11.56
N LEU A 544 -4.12 3.37 11.56
CA LEU A 544 -5.39 3.84 10.99
C LEU A 544 -5.49 3.63 9.49
N VAL A 545 -4.37 3.73 8.77
CA VAL A 545 -4.31 3.44 7.33
C VAL A 545 -4.37 1.93 7.08
N GLN A 546 -3.66 1.15 7.88
CA GLN A 546 -3.66 -0.32 7.81
C GLN A 546 -5.04 -0.92 8.05
N GLN A 547 -5.83 -0.30 8.96
CA GLN A 547 -7.22 -0.67 9.23
C GLN A 547 -8.23 -0.06 8.24
N GLU A 548 -7.75 0.63 7.20
CA GLU A 548 -8.57 1.24 6.16
C GLU A 548 -9.55 2.32 6.67
N TYR A 549 -9.20 3.02 7.76
CA TYR A 549 -10.06 4.03 8.38
C TYR A 549 -9.86 5.45 7.85
N VAL A 550 -8.89 5.69 6.96
CA VAL A 550 -8.54 7.03 6.46
C VAL A 550 -9.11 7.27 5.07
N TYR A 551 -9.80 8.40 4.90
CA TYR A 551 -10.44 8.79 3.65
C TYR A 551 -10.17 10.25 3.32
N ILE A 552 -10.23 10.59 2.03
CA ILE A 552 -10.21 11.97 1.51
C ILE A 552 -11.57 12.24 0.88
N ALA A 553 -12.24 13.30 1.33
CA ALA A 553 -13.49 13.75 0.73
C ALA A 553 -13.24 14.31 -0.69
N GLN A 554 -14.17 14.04 -1.59
CA GLN A 554 -14.13 14.52 -2.99
C GLN A 554 -15.32 15.47 -3.23
N PRO A 555 -15.23 16.76 -2.85
CA PRO A 555 -16.26 17.72 -3.16
C PRO A 555 -16.31 18.00 -4.67
N PRO A 556 -17.47 18.40 -5.24
CA PRO A 556 -17.56 18.81 -6.62
C PRO A 556 -16.81 20.14 -6.86
N LEU A 557 -16.23 20.27 -8.06
CA LEU A 557 -15.55 21.50 -8.49
C LEU A 557 -16.51 22.51 -9.11
N TYR A 558 -17.62 22.06 -9.68
CA TYR A 558 -18.55 22.91 -10.43
C TYR A 558 -20.01 22.65 -10.04
N LEU A 559 -20.82 23.74 -10.05
CA LEU A 559 -22.27 23.70 -10.10
C LEU A 559 -22.72 24.27 -11.44
N VAL A 560 -23.39 23.46 -12.26
CA VAL A 560 -24.00 23.88 -13.53
C VAL A 560 -25.48 24.06 -13.32
N LYS A 561 -26.02 25.26 -13.58
CA LYS A 561 -27.41 25.63 -13.30
C LYS A 561 -28.07 26.31 -14.50
N LYS A 562 -29.29 25.87 -14.84
CA LYS A 562 -30.16 26.54 -15.82
C LYS A 562 -31.60 26.59 -15.31
N GLY A 563 -32.07 27.75 -14.91
CA GLY A 563 -33.40 27.93 -14.34
C GLY A 563 -33.56 27.16 -13.02
N LYS A 564 -34.41 26.13 -13.02
CA LYS A 564 -34.62 25.24 -11.87
C LYS A 564 -33.73 23.99 -11.87
N ASP A 565 -33.14 23.66 -13.01
CA ASP A 565 -32.29 22.48 -13.17
C ASP A 565 -30.88 22.81 -12.71
N GLN A 566 -30.30 21.95 -11.88
CA GLN A 566 -28.93 22.07 -11.41
C GLN A 566 -28.27 20.70 -11.30
N SER A 567 -26.96 20.65 -11.54
CA SER A 567 -26.16 19.45 -11.38
C SER A 567 -24.73 19.80 -10.98
N TYR A 568 -24.11 18.93 -10.21
CA TYR A 568 -22.71 19.06 -9.80
C TYR A 568 -21.78 18.30 -10.74
N ALA A 569 -20.57 18.80 -10.88
CA ALA A 569 -19.53 18.15 -11.68
C ALA A 569 -18.19 18.17 -10.91
N TRP A 570 -17.50 17.04 -10.95
CA TRP A 570 -16.22 16.81 -10.25
C TRP A 570 -15.01 17.03 -11.17
N ASN A 571 -15.22 17.10 -12.47
CA ASN A 571 -14.18 17.35 -13.46
C ASN A 571 -14.76 18.13 -14.68
N GLU A 572 -13.85 18.55 -15.54
CA GLU A 572 -14.18 19.33 -16.74
C GLU A 572 -15.04 18.56 -17.75
N GLU A 573 -14.85 17.24 -17.85
CA GLU A 573 -15.65 16.40 -18.76
C GLU A 573 -17.11 16.36 -18.34
N GLN A 574 -17.36 16.15 -17.03
CA GLN A 574 -18.71 16.18 -16.47
C GLN A 574 -19.34 17.56 -16.59
N ARG A 575 -18.55 18.64 -16.39
CA ARG A 575 -19.01 20.02 -16.61
C ARG A 575 -19.53 20.20 -18.04
N LYS A 576 -18.73 19.81 -19.03
CA LYS A 576 -19.10 19.90 -20.44
C LYS A 576 -20.34 19.06 -20.76
N ALA A 577 -20.42 17.84 -20.24
CA ALA A 577 -21.57 16.96 -20.42
C ALA A 577 -22.88 17.57 -19.87
N TRP A 578 -22.81 18.25 -18.70
CA TRP A 578 -23.97 18.95 -18.16
C TRP A 578 -24.35 20.19 -18.92
N ILE A 579 -23.38 20.96 -19.46
CA ILE A 579 -23.63 22.10 -20.33
C ILE A 579 -24.32 21.64 -21.61
N GLU A 580 -23.84 20.57 -22.23
CA GLU A 580 -24.47 19.99 -23.42
C GLU A 580 -25.91 19.55 -23.14
N LYS A 581 -26.11 18.82 -22.02
CA LYS A 581 -27.45 18.36 -21.64
C LYS A 581 -28.44 19.50 -21.36
N PHE A 582 -28.02 20.57 -20.70
CA PHE A 582 -28.91 21.66 -20.31
C PHE A 582 -29.10 22.70 -21.42
N ALA A 583 -28.11 22.90 -22.26
CA ALA A 583 -28.06 24.02 -23.20
C ALA A 583 -27.67 23.68 -24.64
N ALA A 584 -27.58 22.38 -24.99
CA ALA A 584 -27.11 21.93 -26.30
C ALA A 584 -25.76 22.61 -26.69
N GLY A 585 -24.81 22.65 -25.74
CA GLY A 585 -23.48 23.23 -25.94
C GLY A 585 -23.37 24.76 -25.87
N LYS A 586 -24.49 25.49 -25.68
CA LYS A 586 -24.47 26.96 -25.54
C LYS A 586 -24.09 27.35 -24.09
N GLU A 587 -22.81 27.51 -23.81
CA GLU A 587 -22.27 27.80 -22.47
C GLU A 587 -22.84 29.06 -21.86
N ASP A 588 -23.03 30.14 -22.65
CA ASP A 588 -23.60 31.43 -22.22
C ASP A 588 -25.03 31.33 -21.70
N SER A 589 -25.75 30.23 -21.95
CA SER A 589 -27.13 30.03 -21.50
C SER A 589 -27.27 29.32 -20.18
N VAL A 590 -26.15 28.92 -19.56
CA VAL A 590 -26.07 28.24 -18.26
C VAL A 590 -25.21 29.05 -17.29
N ASN A 591 -25.58 29.03 -16.03
CA ASN A 591 -24.74 29.59 -14.99
C ASN A 591 -23.83 28.47 -14.45
N VAL A 592 -22.53 28.64 -14.62
CA VAL A 592 -21.51 27.72 -14.08
C VAL A 592 -20.80 28.40 -12.93
N GLN A 593 -21.01 27.89 -11.73
CA GLN A 593 -20.29 28.33 -10.53
C GLN A 593 -19.15 27.33 -10.28
N ARG A 594 -17.93 27.84 -10.13
CA ARG A 594 -16.79 27.07 -9.71
C ARG A 594 -16.57 27.26 -8.21
N TYR A 595 -16.38 26.14 -7.50
CA TYR A 595 -16.01 26.13 -6.10
C TYR A 595 -14.49 26.04 -5.94
N LYS A 596 -13.89 27.03 -5.28
CA LYS A 596 -12.47 27.04 -4.92
C LYS A 596 -12.25 26.57 -3.49
N GLY A 597 -13.25 26.78 -2.62
CA GLY A 597 -13.20 26.37 -1.22
C GLY A 597 -14.54 25.87 -0.72
N LEU A 598 -14.49 25.03 0.30
CA LEU A 598 -15.66 24.46 0.98
C LEU A 598 -16.53 25.53 1.65
N GLY A 599 -15.94 26.67 2.03
CA GLY A 599 -16.64 27.82 2.59
C GLY A 599 -17.57 28.54 1.60
N GLU A 600 -17.45 28.29 0.31
CA GLU A 600 -18.35 28.82 -0.74
C GLU A 600 -19.66 28.02 -0.85
N MET A 601 -19.71 26.81 -0.29
CA MET A 601 -20.91 26.00 -0.23
C MET A 601 -21.74 26.35 0.99
N ASN A 602 -23.06 26.38 0.84
CA ASN A 602 -23.93 26.41 2.00
C ASN A 602 -24.02 24.98 2.64
N ALA A 603 -24.57 24.90 3.83
CA ALA A 603 -24.64 23.66 4.60
C ALA A 603 -25.39 22.53 3.88
N GLN A 604 -26.46 22.86 3.12
CA GLN A 604 -27.23 21.88 2.36
C GLN A 604 -26.44 21.37 1.15
N GLN A 605 -25.74 22.24 0.43
CA GLN A 605 -24.90 21.86 -0.71
C GLN A 605 -23.76 20.94 -0.26
N LEU A 606 -23.12 21.27 0.87
CA LEU A 606 -22.04 20.47 1.44
C LEU A 606 -22.55 19.08 1.90
N TRP A 607 -23.75 19.03 2.50
CA TRP A 607 -24.40 17.76 2.81
C TRP A 607 -24.67 16.93 1.58
N ASP A 608 -25.40 17.48 0.60
CA ASP A 608 -25.87 16.75 -0.58
C ASP A 608 -24.73 16.19 -1.44
N THR A 609 -23.56 16.85 -1.46
CA THR A 609 -22.46 16.49 -2.36
C THR A 609 -21.29 15.79 -1.68
N THR A 610 -21.04 16.05 -0.39
CA THR A 610 -19.76 15.70 0.23
C THR A 610 -19.90 14.94 1.56
N MET A 611 -21.01 15.13 2.28
CA MET A 611 -21.16 14.53 3.61
C MET A 611 -22.23 13.44 3.69
N ASN A 612 -23.24 13.46 2.84
CA ASN A 612 -24.30 12.45 2.82
C ASN A 612 -23.77 11.09 2.35
N PRO A 613 -23.83 10.02 3.18
CA PRO A 613 -23.34 8.70 2.80
C PRO A 613 -23.92 8.12 1.52
N ALA A 614 -25.15 8.52 1.14
CA ALA A 614 -25.81 8.03 -0.06
C ALA A 614 -25.31 8.65 -1.38
N THR A 615 -24.70 9.86 -1.33
CA THR A 615 -24.38 10.66 -2.53
C THR A 615 -22.93 11.10 -2.59
N ARG A 616 -22.20 11.10 -1.47
CA ARG A 616 -20.81 11.53 -1.38
C ARG A 616 -19.86 10.55 -2.08
N THR A 617 -18.73 11.07 -2.55
CA THR A 617 -17.58 10.28 -2.99
C THR A 617 -16.43 10.45 -2.02
N LEU A 618 -15.90 9.33 -1.53
CA LEU A 618 -14.71 9.30 -0.68
C LEU A 618 -13.62 8.49 -1.38
N LYS A 619 -12.38 8.99 -1.33
CA LYS A 619 -11.19 8.26 -1.75
C LYS A 619 -10.54 7.63 -0.52
N GLN A 620 -10.51 6.31 -0.43
CA GLN A 620 -9.81 5.60 0.64
C GLN A 620 -8.29 5.76 0.48
N VAL A 621 -7.60 5.94 1.60
CA VAL A 621 -6.13 6.00 1.64
C VAL A 621 -5.59 4.62 1.95
N THR A 622 -4.76 4.08 1.07
CA THR A 622 -4.12 2.76 1.21
C THR A 622 -2.61 2.89 1.05
N ILE A 623 -1.87 1.95 1.64
CA ILE A 623 -0.42 1.80 1.46
C ILE A 623 -0.21 0.53 0.65
N GLU A 624 0.28 0.66 -0.59
CA GLU A 624 0.59 -0.48 -1.46
C GLU A 624 2.03 -0.96 -1.27
N SER A 625 2.97 -0.02 -1.16
CA SER A 625 4.37 -0.25 -0.83
C SER A 625 4.80 0.69 0.28
N ALA A 626 5.26 0.13 1.41
CA ALA A 626 5.70 0.94 2.54
C ALA A 626 7.00 1.72 2.19
N ALA A 627 7.88 1.11 1.40
CA ALA A 627 9.12 1.74 0.95
C ALA A 627 8.84 2.92 0.00
N GLU A 628 7.91 2.75 -0.93
CA GLU A 628 7.53 3.82 -1.85
C GLU A 628 6.79 4.95 -1.15
N ALA A 629 5.88 4.65 -0.22
CA ALA A 629 5.21 5.65 0.59
C ALA A 629 6.22 6.47 1.41
N ASP A 630 7.20 5.80 2.05
CA ASP A 630 8.28 6.48 2.78
C ASP A 630 9.10 7.39 1.86
N ARG A 631 9.50 6.88 0.70
CA ARG A 631 10.23 7.65 -0.31
C ARG A 631 9.48 8.92 -0.70
N ILE A 632 8.20 8.81 -1.01
CA ILE A 632 7.36 9.95 -1.42
C ILE A 632 7.21 10.96 -0.29
N PHE A 633 6.91 10.53 0.94
CA PHE A 633 6.79 11.46 2.07
C PHE A 633 8.11 12.13 2.41
N SER A 634 9.23 11.39 2.45
CA SER A 634 10.56 11.97 2.70
C SER A 634 10.98 12.95 1.60
N MET A 635 10.73 12.61 0.33
CA MET A 635 11.05 13.47 -0.81
C MET A 635 10.22 14.75 -0.83
N LEU A 636 8.88 14.63 -0.65
CA LEU A 636 7.98 15.80 -0.74
C LEU A 636 8.05 16.68 0.51
N MET A 637 8.17 16.08 1.70
CA MET A 637 8.02 16.75 2.99
C MET A 637 9.33 16.89 3.77
N GLY A 638 10.41 16.21 3.36
CA GLY A 638 11.72 16.27 3.97
C GLY A 638 12.48 17.59 3.74
N ASP A 639 13.71 17.69 4.28
CA ASP A 639 14.50 18.91 4.22
C ASP A 639 15.17 19.14 2.86
N GLU A 640 15.48 18.05 2.12
CA GLU A 640 16.17 18.12 0.84
C GLU A 640 15.29 18.75 -0.25
N VAL A 641 15.84 19.77 -0.90
CA VAL A 641 15.11 20.51 -1.95
C VAL A 641 15.32 19.89 -3.33
N ALA A 642 16.53 19.38 -3.63
CA ALA A 642 16.88 18.88 -4.95
C ALA A 642 16.00 17.71 -5.41
N PRO A 643 15.80 16.62 -4.63
CA PRO A 643 14.93 15.52 -5.03
C PRO A 643 13.47 15.94 -5.27
N ARG A 644 12.97 16.89 -4.48
CA ARG A 644 11.62 17.45 -4.66
C ARG A 644 11.51 18.26 -5.94
N ARG A 645 12.51 19.06 -6.28
CA ARG A 645 12.58 19.83 -7.53
C ARG A 645 12.56 18.89 -8.73
N ASP A 646 13.44 17.89 -8.74
CA ASP A 646 13.57 16.92 -9.81
C ASP A 646 12.25 16.14 -10.03
N PHE A 647 11.58 15.80 -8.94
CA PHE A 647 10.25 15.18 -9.00
C PHE A 647 9.22 16.13 -9.65
N ILE A 648 9.17 17.39 -9.22
CA ILE A 648 8.23 18.38 -9.77
C ILE A 648 8.50 18.59 -11.27
N GLU A 649 9.77 18.77 -11.66
CA GLU A 649 10.14 18.99 -13.06
C GLU A 649 9.79 17.80 -13.96
N SER A 650 10.07 16.57 -13.49
CA SER A 650 9.77 15.34 -14.25
C SER A 650 8.27 15.05 -14.38
N HIS A 651 7.45 15.47 -13.40
CA HIS A 651 6.02 15.19 -13.33
C HIS A 651 5.14 16.40 -13.70
N ALA A 652 5.73 17.57 -13.98
CA ALA A 652 4.99 18.79 -14.27
C ALA A 652 3.99 18.65 -15.44
N LYS A 653 4.37 17.86 -16.46
CA LYS A 653 3.50 17.60 -17.62
C LYS A 653 2.21 16.82 -17.30
N TYR A 654 2.21 16.07 -16.17
CA TYR A 654 1.02 15.32 -15.73
C TYR A 654 0.17 16.11 -14.73
N ALA A 655 0.67 17.24 -14.24
CA ALA A 655 -0.04 18.06 -13.28
C ALA A 655 -1.24 18.73 -13.97
N LYS A 656 -2.44 18.42 -13.48
CA LYS A 656 -3.66 19.17 -13.86
C LYS A 656 -3.67 20.47 -13.06
N LEU A 657 -2.93 21.45 -13.53
CA LEU A 657 -2.88 22.77 -12.90
C LEU A 657 -4.14 23.54 -13.26
N ASP A 658 -4.70 24.14 -12.25
CA ASP A 658 -5.79 25.09 -12.35
C ASP A 658 -5.20 26.50 -12.41
N VAL A 659 -4.88 26.95 -13.62
CA VAL A 659 -4.27 28.27 -13.90
C VAL A 659 -5.31 29.25 -14.40
#